data_58557e75f12db0cad93d187e0ac7b304
#
_entry.id   58557e75f12db0cad93d187e0ac7b304
#
_cell.length_a   1.000
_cell.length_b   1.000
_cell.length_c   1.000
_cell.angle_alpha   90.00
_cell.angle_beta   90.00
_cell.angle_gamma   90.00
#
_symmetry.space_group_name_H-M   'P 1'
#
loop_
_entity.id
_entity.type
_entity.pdbx_description
1 polymer ?
#
loop_
_entity_poly.entity_id
_entity_poly.type
_entity_poly.pdbx_seq_one_letter_code
_entity_poly.pdbx_strand_id
1 'polypeptide(L)'
;MRNTSKISTLEAKFPLLAVEHGCLVSKDADLTIAFKLELPELFTVTESEYEAMHSAWHKAIKVLPNYSIVHKQDWFIQENYAPELNKGELSFLARASERHFNERPYLHHAVYLFLTKTTKKRMAQQSNFSALCRGHLIPKDIEDKEAVAKFLEAVDQFERIINDSDHLRLTRMTEDELIGTKEKAGLLDRYFSLSENQHASLEDIRLGADLVRVGDQMLCLHTLSDTDDLPTSVHTDARYERLSTDRSDCRLSFAAPVGLLLSCNHIYNQYLFIEDSDANLERFEKQARNMHSLARYSRSNQINEEWIQEYLNLAHSQGLTSIRAHFNVLAWSNDKEELRQVKNDVGSALALMECKPRHNTIDTATLYWAGIPGNAGDFPAEESFYTFIEPALCFFTAETNYKDSLSPFGIRMADRLSGKPIHLDISDLPMKKGITTNRNKFILGPSGSGKSFFTNHMVRQYYEQGAHVLLVDTGNSYQGLCELIHRKTKGADGVYFTYTDESPISFNPFYTDDYVFDVEKRESICTLLLTLWKSADEPLTKTEAGELGSAVNAYIERIRADHSITPCFNTFYEYLRDVYRKEMEEREIKVTLQDFNINNLLTTLKQYYRGGRYDFLLNSTENIDLLSKRFIVFEIDQVKDNKDLFPVVTIIIMEAFINKMRRLKGIRKMILIEEAWKAIASANMADYIKYLYKTVRKYFGEAIVVTQEVDDIIQSPIVKESIINNSDCKILLDQRKYMTKFDGIQAMLGLSEKEKSQILSINQNNDPHRLYKEVWIGLGGMQSAVYATEVSLEEYLTYTTEETEKVEVLRLAEQLGGDIEAAIRRLARDKRE
;
A
#
# COMPACT_ATOMS: atom_id res chain seq x y z
N MET A 1 39.81 4.79 45.50
CA MET A 1 38.50 4.47 46.10
C MET A 1 37.98 3.20 45.43
N ARG A 2 37.68 2.10 46.16
CA ARG A 2 37.07 0.92 45.58
C ARG A 2 35.60 1.28 45.19
N ASN A 3 35.30 1.33 43.92
CA ASN A 3 33.93 1.38 43.44
C ASN A 3 33.22 0.08 43.89
N THR A 4 32.57 0.13 45.05
CA THR A 4 31.64 -0.96 45.44
C THR A 4 30.36 -0.72 44.62
N SER A 5 30.19 -1.49 43.52
CA SER A 5 28.92 -1.57 42.80
C SER A 5 27.83 -1.99 43.79
N LYS A 6 26.83 -1.12 43.98
CA LYS A 6 25.68 -1.42 44.83
C LYS A 6 24.72 -2.28 44.01
N ILE A 7 24.61 -3.56 44.36
CA ILE A 7 23.70 -4.51 43.74
C ILE A 7 22.37 -4.45 44.47
N SER A 8 21.26 -4.28 43.72
CA SER A 8 19.87 -4.39 44.20
C SER A 8 19.05 -5.25 43.27
N THR A 9 18.04 -5.93 43.79
CA THR A 9 17.12 -6.67 42.94
C THR A 9 16.23 -5.70 42.17
N LEU A 10 15.83 -6.11 40.95
CA LEU A 10 14.87 -5.33 40.14
C LEU A 10 13.56 -5.11 40.90
N GLU A 11 13.06 -6.15 41.59
CA GLU A 11 11.85 -6.07 42.41
C GLU A 11 11.87 -4.96 43.45
N ALA A 12 13.01 -4.74 44.12
CA ALA A 12 13.17 -3.70 45.12
C ALA A 12 13.14 -2.28 44.54
N LYS A 13 13.51 -2.14 43.26
CA LYS A 13 13.56 -0.88 42.51
C LYS A 13 12.43 -0.67 41.56
N PHE A 14 11.70 -1.70 41.17
CA PHE A 14 10.61 -1.64 40.22
C PHE A 14 9.57 -0.61 40.62
N PRO A 15 9.24 0.35 39.75
CA PRO A 15 8.47 1.54 40.18
C PRO A 15 6.96 1.27 40.27
N LEU A 16 6.45 0.20 39.66
CA LEU A 16 5.02 -0.09 39.65
C LEU A 16 4.61 -0.96 40.83
N LEU A 17 3.43 -0.67 41.40
CA LEU A 17 2.82 -1.42 42.48
C LEU A 17 1.88 -2.51 41.93
N ALA A 18 1.01 -2.14 41.00
CA ALA A 18 0.00 -3.02 40.45
C ALA A 18 -0.44 -2.60 39.04
N VAL A 19 -0.99 -3.54 38.28
CA VAL A 19 -1.79 -3.29 37.06
C VAL A 19 -3.16 -3.87 37.32
N GLU A 20 -4.14 -3.02 37.54
CA GLU A 20 -5.50 -3.42 37.91
C GLU A 20 -6.54 -2.52 37.22
N HIS A 21 -7.66 -3.11 36.81
CA HIS A 21 -8.76 -2.40 36.16
C HIS A 21 -8.35 -1.57 34.94
N GLY A 22 -7.34 -2.04 34.18
CA GLY A 22 -6.79 -1.35 33.01
C GLY A 22 -5.91 -0.16 33.34
N CYS A 23 -5.51 0.00 34.60
CA CYS A 23 -4.65 1.08 35.09
C CYS A 23 -3.32 0.54 35.61
N LEU A 24 -2.24 1.23 35.30
CA LEU A 24 -0.93 1.06 35.95
C LEU A 24 -0.86 1.99 37.17
N VAL A 25 -0.54 1.45 38.33
CA VAL A 25 -0.38 2.20 39.57
C VAL A 25 1.08 2.16 39.98
N SER A 26 1.73 3.32 40.08
CA SER A 26 3.11 3.39 40.58
C SER A 26 3.19 3.21 42.08
N LYS A 27 4.37 2.84 42.63
CA LYS A 27 4.64 2.78 44.08
C LYS A 27 4.62 4.16 44.73
N ASP A 28 4.71 5.21 43.95
CA ASP A 28 4.56 6.61 44.37
C ASP A 28 3.15 7.14 44.11
N ALA A 29 2.26 6.21 43.69
CA ALA A 29 0.82 6.37 43.52
C ALA A 29 0.39 7.26 42.34
N ASP A 30 1.20 7.39 41.33
CA ASP A 30 0.75 7.92 40.06
C ASP A 30 -0.17 6.88 39.38
N LEU A 31 -1.20 7.33 38.69
CA LEU A 31 -2.17 6.48 37.98
C LEU A 31 -2.03 6.71 36.49
N THR A 32 -1.80 5.63 35.74
CA THR A 32 -1.58 5.70 34.29
C THR A 32 -2.54 4.80 33.51
N ILE A 33 -3.13 5.34 32.46
CA ILE A 33 -3.88 4.59 31.43
C ILE A 33 -2.98 4.42 30.19
N ALA A 34 -2.86 3.20 29.70
CA ALA A 34 -2.02 2.86 28.57
C ALA A 34 -2.85 2.53 27.32
N PHE A 35 -2.41 3.04 26.17
CA PHE A 35 -3.03 2.82 24.87
C PHE A 35 -2.01 2.36 23.84
N LYS A 36 -2.48 1.56 22.88
CA LYS A 36 -1.84 1.45 21.56
C LYS A 36 -2.40 2.54 20.67
N LEU A 37 -1.53 3.17 19.90
CA LEU A 37 -1.91 4.19 18.92
C LEU A 37 -1.65 3.68 17.50
N GLU A 38 -2.68 3.71 16.67
CA GLU A 38 -2.53 3.46 15.25
C GLU A 38 -2.37 4.79 14.51
N LEU A 39 -1.34 4.84 13.65
CA LEU A 39 -1.01 5.97 12.79
C LEU A 39 -1.28 5.62 11.32
N PRO A 40 -1.45 6.61 10.43
CA PRO A 40 -1.49 6.41 8.99
C PRO A 40 -0.14 5.94 8.46
N GLU A 41 -0.17 5.32 7.28
CA GLU A 41 1.04 4.80 6.64
C GLU A 41 1.90 5.93 6.05
N LEU A 42 3.20 5.69 6.01
CA LEU A 42 4.19 6.63 5.49
C LEU A 42 3.88 7.04 4.04
N PHE A 43 4.04 8.32 3.70
CA PHE A 43 3.78 8.91 2.38
C PHE A 43 2.31 8.87 1.90
N THR A 44 1.36 8.62 2.81
CA THR A 44 -0.06 8.59 2.46
C THR A 44 -0.86 9.78 2.99
N VAL A 45 -0.21 10.72 3.67
CA VAL A 45 -0.82 11.86 4.37
C VAL A 45 -0.57 13.16 3.61
N THR A 46 -1.58 14.01 3.53
CA THR A 46 -1.50 15.38 2.97
C THR A 46 -1.16 16.41 4.05
N GLU A 47 -0.74 17.60 3.65
CA GLU A 47 -0.55 18.75 4.54
C GLU A 47 -1.78 19.03 5.40
N SER A 48 -2.97 19.07 4.79
CA SER A 48 -4.23 19.30 5.52
C SER A 48 -4.58 18.17 6.48
N GLU A 49 -4.20 16.92 6.18
CA GLU A 49 -4.39 15.78 7.07
C GLU A 49 -3.41 15.82 8.25
N TYR A 50 -2.15 16.31 8.07
CA TYR A 50 -1.24 16.59 9.19
C TYR A 50 -1.79 17.67 10.12
N GLU A 51 -2.32 18.75 9.57
CA GLU A 51 -2.98 19.81 10.36
C GLU A 51 -4.22 19.30 11.09
N ALA A 52 -5.01 18.42 10.47
CA ALA A 52 -6.18 17.81 11.10
C ALA A 52 -5.79 16.91 12.27
N MET A 53 -4.74 16.08 12.14
CA MET A 53 -4.20 15.29 13.25
C MET A 53 -3.65 16.15 14.38
N HIS A 54 -2.90 17.20 14.05
CA HIS A 54 -2.40 18.16 15.02
C HIS A 54 -3.54 18.84 15.80
N SER A 55 -4.60 19.25 15.10
CA SER A 55 -5.81 19.83 15.72
C SER A 55 -6.52 18.83 16.63
N ALA A 56 -6.59 17.55 16.26
CA ALA A 56 -7.18 16.50 17.08
C ALA A 56 -6.38 16.30 18.38
N TRP A 57 -5.06 16.20 18.29
CA TRP A 57 -4.18 16.14 19.46
C TRP A 57 -4.33 17.34 20.38
N HIS A 58 -4.32 18.55 19.83
CA HIS A 58 -4.49 19.78 20.58
C HIS A 58 -5.80 19.80 21.37
N LYS A 59 -6.93 19.44 20.72
CA LYS A 59 -8.24 19.36 21.38
C LYS A 59 -8.25 18.30 22.49
N ALA A 60 -7.66 17.15 22.21
CA ALA A 60 -7.62 16.04 23.16
C ALA A 60 -6.76 16.38 24.41
N ILE A 61 -5.62 17.04 24.24
CA ILE A 61 -4.77 17.42 25.36
C ILE A 61 -5.42 18.50 26.23
N LYS A 62 -6.16 19.44 25.65
CA LYS A 62 -6.85 20.49 26.39
C LYS A 62 -7.93 20.01 27.38
N VAL A 63 -8.45 18.80 27.22
CA VAL A 63 -9.44 18.27 28.19
C VAL A 63 -8.79 17.65 29.41
N LEU A 64 -7.48 17.39 29.38
CA LEU A 64 -6.76 16.81 30.53
C LEU A 64 -6.64 17.80 31.69
N PRO A 65 -6.87 17.35 32.94
CA PRO A 65 -6.70 18.23 34.11
C PRO A 65 -5.23 18.55 34.39
N ASN A 66 -5.00 19.62 35.13
CA ASN A 66 -3.65 19.99 35.60
C ASN A 66 -2.98 18.82 36.34
N TYR A 67 -1.67 18.71 36.18
CA TYR A 67 -0.83 17.62 36.69
C TYR A 67 -1.10 16.27 36.02
N SER A 68 -1.52 16.31 34.78
CA SER A 68 -1.49 15.18 33.84
C SER A 68 -0.20 15.20 33.03
N ILE A 69 0.30 14.00 32.70
CA ILE A 69 1.46 13.80 31.83
C ILE A 69 0.99 12.99 30.62
N VAL A 70 1.26 13.51 29.42
CA VAL A 70 1.12 12.78 28.17
C VAL A 70 2.49 12.25 27.79
N HIS A 71 2.66 10.94 27.74
CA HIS A 71 3.90 10.30 27.35
C HIS A 71 3.64 9.39 26.16
N LYS A 72 4.09 9.80 24.98
CA LYS A 72 4.03 9.00 23.76
C LYS A 72 5.38 8.35 23.56
N GLN A 73 5.38 7.04 23.28
CA GLN A 73 6.56 6.27 22.94
C GLN A 73 6.41 5.65 21.56
N ASP A 74 7.33 5.94 20.67
CA ASP A 74 7.49 5.28 19.39
C ASP A 74 8.67 4.31 19.47
N TRP A 75 8.38 3.03 19.32
CA TRP A 75 9.37 1.96 19.37
C TRP A 75 9.72 1.54 17.96
N PHE A 76 10.98 1.71 17.59
CA PHE A 76 11.53 1.33 16.30
C PHE A 76 12.54 0.20 16.54
N ILE A 77 12.09 -1.03 16.33
CA ILE A 77 12.89 -2.24 16.60
C ILE A 77 13.19 -2.92 15.28
N GLN A 78 14.46 -3.21 15.05
CA GLN A 78 14.89 -3.95 13.87
C GLN A 78 14.46 -5.41 14.00
N GLU A 79 13.68 -5.86 13.05
CA GLU A 79 13.28 -7.25 12.89
C GLU A 79 13.75 -7.78 11.55
N ASN A 80 13.83 -9.10 11.44
CA ASN A 80 14.12 -9.78 10.20
C ASN A 80 12.86 -10.50 9.70
N TYR A 81 12.57 -10.35 8.41
CA TYR A 81 11.44 -11.06 7.83
C TYR A 81 11.62 -12.57 7.92
N ALA A 82 10.66 -13.24 8.54
CA ALA A 82 10.62 -14.69 8.67
C ALA A 82 9.67 -15.27 7.60
N PRO A 83 10.17 -16.07 6.64
CA PRO A 83 9.35 -16.59 5.56
C PRO A 83 8.40 -17.69 6.05
N GLU A 84 7.22 -17.72 5.50
CA GLU A 84 6.19 -18.73 5.79
C GLU A 84 6.34 -19.99 4.89
N LEU A 85 7.48 -20.61 4.90
CA LEU A 85 7.81 -21.78 4.04
C LEU A 85 6.92 -23.01 4.28
N ASN A 86 6.24 -23.09 5.42
CA ASN A 86 5.43 -24.23 5.82
C ASN A 86 3.93 -24.08 5.55
N LYS A 87 3.47 -22.93 5.00
CA LYS A 87 2.06 -22.75 4.64
C LYS A 87 1.76 -23.40 3.29
N GLY A 88 1.24 -24.63 3.32
CA GLY A 88 0.75 -25.33 2.14
C GLY A 88 1.84 -25.75 1.13
N GLU A 89 1.44 -26.25 -0.04
CA GLU A 89 2.36 -26.50 -1.16
C GLU A 89 2.64 -25.21 -1.91
N LEU A 90 3.70 -24.49 -1.53
CA LEU A 90 4.16 -23.32 -2.26
C LEU A 90 4.65 -23.71 -3.66
N SER A 91 4.31 -22.92 -4.66
CA SER A 91 4.86 -23.05 -6.01
C SER A 91 6.38 -22.82 -6.04
N PHE A 92 7.02 -23.21 -7.15
CA PHE A 92 8.45 -22.95 -7.35
C PHE A 92 8.82 -21.47 -7.17
N LEU A 93 8.08 -20.57 -7.83
CA LEU A 93 8.34 -19.13 -7.77
C LEU A 93 7.98 -18.53 -6.41
N ALA A 94 6.90 -19.00 -5.77
CA ALA A 94 6.56 -18.56 -4.42
C ALA A 94 7.65 -18.92 -3.41
N ARG A 95 8.24 -20.14 -3.48
CA ARG A 95 9.39 -20.52 -2.64
C ARG A 95 10.64 -19.69 -2.93
N ALA A 96 10.87 -19.34 -4.19
CA ALA A 96 12.00 -18.51 -4.57
C ALA A 96 11.85 -17.10 -3.98
N SER A 97 10.64 -16.55 -4.06
CA SER A 97 10.28 -15.26 -3.45
C SER A 97 10.47 -15.28 -1.92
N GLU A 98 9.95 -16.30 -1.22
CA GLU A 98 10.15 -16.44 0.23
C GLU A 98 11.63 -16.48 0.62
N ARG A 99 12.45 -17.21 -0.13
CA ARG A 99 13.90 -17.28 0.11
C ARG A 99 14.61 -15.96 -0.18
N HIS A 100 14.15 -15.21 -1.19
CA HIS A 100 14.73 -13.91 -1.52
C HIS A 100 14.57 -12.92 -0.38
N PHE A 101 13.40 -12.91 0.28
CA PHE A 101 13.12 -12.03 1.40
C PHE A 101 13.53 -12.57 2.77
N ASN A 102 14.02 -13.82 2.86
CA ASN A 102 14.45 -14.39 4.12
C ASN A 102 15.49 -13.51 4.82
N GLU A 103 15.28 -13.27 6.11
CA GLU A 103 16.13 -12.40 6.94
C GLU A 103 16.27 -10.95 6.46
N ARG A 104 15.35 -10.47 5.61
CA ARG A 104 15.32 -9.06 5.21
C ARG A 104 15.11 -8.19 6.44
N PRO A 105 16.08 -7.32 6.79
CA PRO A 105 15.95 -6.42 7.93
C PRO A 105 14.96 -5.29 7.62
N TYR A 106 14.14 -4.95 8.59
CA TYR A 106 13.26 -3.78 8.56
C TYR A 106 13.05 -3.24 9.97
N LEU A 107 12.69 -1.96 10.09
CA LEU A 107 12.28 -1.39 11.37
C LEU A 107 10.78 -1.64 11.57
N HIS A 108 10.45 -2.42 12.59
CA HIS A 108 9.07 -2.51 13.08
C HIS A 108 8.76 -1.29 13.94
N HIS A 109 7.62 -0.66 13.71
CA HIS A 109 7.17 0.51 14.47
C HIS A 109 5.93 0.18 15.27
N ALA A 110 6.03 0.33 16.59
CA ALA A 110 4.93 0.21 17.52
C ALA A 110 4.78 1.51 18.31
N VAL A 111 3.56 2.00 18.51
CA VAL A 111 3.29 3.27 19.18
C VAL A 111 2.43 3.05 20.42
N TYR A 112 2.92 3.57 21.54
CA TYR A 112 2.24 3.52 22.84
C TYR A 112 2.01 4.93 23.35
N LEU A 113 0.86 5.12 24.02
CA LEU A 113 0.51 6.37 24.66
C LEU A 113 0.13 6.10 26.12
N PHE A 114 0.74 6.84 27.02
CA PHE A 114 0.52 6.77 28.46
C PHE A 114 -0.01 8.11 28.96
N LEU A 115 -1.21 8.10 29.53
CA LEU A 115 -1.78 9.26 30.20
C LEU A 115 -1.67 9.03 31.71
N THR A 116 -0.87 9.86 32.38
CA THR A 116 -0.53 9.69 33.79
C THR A 116 -1.07 10.85 34.61
N LYS A 117 -1.84 10.55 35.67
CA LYS A 117 -2.18 11.49 36.72
C LYS A 117 -1.08 11.46 37.77
N THR A 118 -0.55 12.63 38.08
CA THR A 118 0.44 12.83 39.18
C THR A 118 0.07 14.02 40.06
N THR A 119 0.97 14.43 40.94
CA THR A 119 0.78 15.59 41.83
C THR A 119 1.72 16.74 41.46
N LYS A 120 1.37 17.98 41.83
CA LYS A 120 2.25 19.16 41.62
C LYS A 120 3.66 18.93 42.12
N LYS A 121 3.79 18.31 43.29
CA LYS A 121 5.10 18.05 43.92
C LYS A 121 5.94 17.04 43.13
N ARG A 122 5.29 15.99 42.65
CA ARG A 122 5.96 14.96 41.82
C ARG A 122 6.41 15.55 40.49
N MET A 123 5.54 16.29 39.81
CA MET A 123 5.85 16.92 38.52
C MET A 123 6.98 17.97 38.62
N ALA A 124 7.26 18.48 39.78
CA ALA A 124 8.33 19.45 40.04
C ALA A 124 9.60 18.85 40.64
N GLN A 125 9.70 17.52 40.75
CA GLN A 125 10.85 16.85 41.35
C GLN A 125 12.10 16.88 40.46
N GLN A 126 13.25 16.84 41.10
CA GLN A 126 14.57 16.79 40.44
C GLN A 126 15.11 15.34 40.35
N SER A 127 16.10 15.08 39.47
CA SER A 127 16.71 13.77 39.23
C SER A 127 17.22 13.05 40.49
N ASN A 128 17.75 13.80 41.49
CA ASN A 128 18.19 13.23 42.76
C ASN A 128 17.04 12.76 43.67
N PHE A 129 15.79 13.03 43.31
CA PHE A 129 14.59 12.56 44.01
C PHE A 129 13.90 11.39 43.27
N SER A 130 14.44 10.95 42.13
CA SER A 130 13.92 9.78 41.42
C SER A 130 13.89 8.54 42.30
N ALA A 131 12.89 7.71 42.12
CA ALA A 131 12.74 6.39 42.77
C ALA A 131 13.93 5.45 42.51
N LEU A 132 14.66 5.66 41.40
CA LEU A 132 15.92 5.00 41.15
C LEU A 132 16.98 5.29 42.22
N CYS A 133 17.04 6.54 42.68
CA CYS A 133 18.04 7.02 43.66
C CYS A 133 17.57 6.91 45.13
N ARG A 134 16.28 7.03 45.36
CA ARG A 134 15.67 7.06 46.70
C ARG A 134 14.59 5.98 46.86
N GLY A 135 14.06 5.81 48.07
CA GLY A 135 12.86 5.00 48.32
C GLY A 135 11.58 5.71 47.87
N HIS A 136 10.57 4.94 47.57
CA HIS A 136 9.24 5.46 47.17
C HIS A 136 8.61 6.29 48.28
N LEU A 137 7.87 7.34 47.87
CA LEU A 137 7.19 8.23 48.78
C LEU A 137 5.76 8.46 48.28
N ILE A 138 4.78 7.96 49.01
CA ILE A 138 3.36 8.16 48.70
C ILE A 138 2.97 9.62 49.12
N PRO A 139 2.53 10.46 48.16
CA PRO A 139 2.05 11.80 48.48
C PRO A 139 0.75 11.77 49.30
N LYS A 140 0.55 12.72 50.19
CA LYS A 140 -0.72 12.81 50.97
C LYS A 140 -1.94 13.14 50.10
N ASP A 141 -1.73 13.72 48.91
CA ASP A 141 -2.78 14.19 48.00
C ASP A 141 -3.47 13.07 47.22
N ILE A 142 -3.10 11.82 47.46
CA ILE A 142 -3.66 10.63 46.77
C ILE A 142 -5.05 10.25 47.19
N GLU A 143 -5.48 10.67 48.37
CA GLU A 143 -6.83 10.37 48.88
C GLU A 143 -7.94 11.13 48.16
N ASP A 144 -7.62 11.99 47.20
CA ASP A 144 -8.61 12.77 46.44
C ASP A 144 -9.28 11.92 45.34
N LYS A 145 -10.35 11.23 45.75
CA LYS A 145 -11.19 10.42 44.87
C LYS A 145 -11.83 11.23 43.76
N GLU A 146 -12.14 12.50 43.99
CA GLU A 146 -12.76 13.39 43.02
C GLU A 146 -11.76 13.72 41.88
N ALA A 147 -10.50 13.98 42.21
CA ALA A 147 -9.46 14.22 41.23
C ALA A 147 -9.18 12.98 40.36
N VAL A 148 -9.24 11.77 40.95
CA VAL A 148 -9.12 10.53 40.19
C VAL A 148 -10.31 10.34 39.21
N ALA A 149 -11.53 10.54 39.70
CA ALA A 149 -12.72 10.43 38.86
C ALA A 149 -12.70 11.43 37.72
N LYS A 150 -12.36 12.68 38.00
CA LYS A 150 -12.21 13.74 36.99
C LYS A 150 -11.14 13.42 35.94
N PHE A 151 -10.03 12.83 36.35
CA PHE A 151 -8.98 12.38 35.41
C PHE A 151 -9.48 11.26 34.51
N LEU A 152 -10.16 10.25 35.05
CA LEU A 152 -10.69 9.13 34.23
C LEU A 152 -11.74 9.62 33.24
N GLU A 153 -12.63 10.52 33.63
CA GLU A 153 -13.58 11.16 32.70
C GLU A 153 -12.89 11.93 31.59
N ALA A 154 -11.80 12.65 31.91
CA ALA A 154 -11.00 13.39 30.93
C ALA A 154 -10.27 12.45 29.97
N VAL A 155 -9.78 11.29 30.46
CA VAL A 155 -9.18 10.25 29.61
C VAL A 155 -10.22 9.65 28.65
N ASP A 156 -11.46 9.40 29.10
CA ASP A 156 -12.54 8.95 28.24
C ASP A 156 -12.90 9.98 27.14
N GLN A 157 -12.85 11.26 27.47
CA GLN A 157 -13.06 12.34 26.49
C GLN A 157 -11.87 12.43 25.51
N PHE A 158 -10.65 12.34 25.99
CA PHE A 158 -9.43 12.33 25.20
C PHE A 158 -9.47 11.19 24.15
N GLU A 159 -9.76 9.98 24.60
CA GLU A 159 -9.89 8.80 23.73
C GLU A 159 -10.93 9.00 22.62
N ARG A 160 -12.11 9.54 22.97
CA ARG A 160 -13.16 9.85 21.98
C ARG A 160 -12.70 10.88 20.96
N ILE A 161 -12.09 11.98 21.38
CA ILE A 161 -11.64 13.06 20.48
C ILE A 161 -10.61 12.52 19.49
N ILE A 162 -9.67 11.68 19.93
CA ILE A 162 -8.69 11.06 19.03
C ILE A 162 -9.37 10.04 18.09
N ASN A 163 -10.24 9.19 18.61
CA ASN A 163 -10.93 8.16 17.81
C ASN A 163 -11.98 8.71 16.84
N ASP A 164 -12.50 9.92 17.09
CA ASP A 164 -13.38 10.65 16.16
C ASP A 164 -12.60 11.30 15.01
N SER A 165 -11.25 11.30 15.07
CA SER A 165 -10.43 11.72 13.95
C SER A 165 -10.29 10.59 12.93
N ASP A 166 -10.27 10.92 11.62
CA ASP A 166 -10.21 9.92 10.55
C ASP A 166 -8.83 9.20 10.44
N HIS A 167 -7.79 9.72 11.09
CA HIS A 167 -6.40 9.29 10.85
C HIS A 167 -5.74 8.61 12.06
N LEU A 168 -6.28 8.79 13.28
CA LEU A 168 -5.69 8.29 14.52
C LEU A 168 -6.67 7.35 15.21
N ARG A 169 -6.15 6.29 15.81
CA ARG A 169 -6.98 5.36 16.59
C ARG A 169 -6.27 4.91 17.85
N LEU A 170 -6.91 5.12 18.99
CA LEU A 170 -6.48 4.63 20.30
C LEU A 170 -7.24 3.35 20.66
N THR A 171 -6.50 2.38 21.18
CA THR A 171 -7.05 1.16 21.78
C THR A 171 -6.42 0.95 23.13
N ARG A 172 -7.21 0.84 24.19
CA ARG A 172 -6.71 0.58 25.55
C ARG A 172 -5.98 -0.75 25.61
N MET A 173 -4.86 -0.77 26.31
CA MET A 173 -4.09 -2.00 26.51
C MET A 173 -4.71 -2.81 27.65
N THR A 174 -4.71 -4.13 27.44
CA THR A 174 -5.14 -5.10 28.45
C THR A 174 -4.01 -5.38 29.46
N GLU A 175 -4.35 -5.95 30.62
CA GLU A 175 -3.37 -6.38 31.62
C GLU A 175 -2.37 -7.38 31.04
N ASP A 176 -2.83 -8.35 30.23
CA ASP A 176 -1.97 -9.32 29.57
C ASP A 176 -1.01 -8.68 28.56
N GLU A 177 -1.40 -7.61 27.91
CA GLU A 177 -0.51 -6.85 27.01
C GLU A 177 0.54 -6.03 27.74
N LEU A 178 0.24 -5.60 28.97
CA LEU A 178 1.14 -4.80 29.82
C LEU A 178 2.12 -5.69 30.57
N ILE A 179 1.62 -6.70 31.31
CA ILE A 179 2.42 -7.56 32.20
C ILE A 179 2.95 -8.79 31.44
N GLY A 180 2.21 -9.26 30.42
CA GLY A 180 2.48 -10.50 29.72
C GLY A 180 1.75 -11.71 30.30
N THR A 181 1.92 -12.83 29.63
CA THR A 181 1.40 -14.13 29.99
C THR A 181 2.56 -15.14 30.09
N LYS A 182 2.29 -16.38 30.51
CA LYS A 182 3.32 -17.44 30.50
C LYS A 182 3.90 -17.72 29.12
N GLU A 183 3.17 -17.37 28.06
CA GLU A 183 3.52 -17.68 26.68
C GLU A 183 4.04 -16.45 25.91
N LYS A 184 3.73 -15.24 26.40
CA LYS A 184 4.03 -14.00 25.69
C LYS A 184 4.48 -12.91 26.64
N ALA A 185 5.63 -12.29 26.37
CA ALA A 185 6.15 -11.15 27.10
C ALA A 185 5.23 -9.92 26.98
N GLY A 186 4.97 -9.23 28.09
CA GLY A 186 4.26 -7.97 28.13
C GLY A 186 5.13 -6.78 27.72
N LEU A 187 4.50 -5.59 27.63
CA LEU A 187 5.21 -4.37 27.27
C LEU A 187 6.31 -4.03 28.31
N LEU A 188 6.06 -4.28 29.60
CA LEU A 188 7.05 -4.06 30.66
C LEU A 188 8.26 -4.98 30.52
N ASP A 189 8.06 -6.27 30.24
CA ASP A 189 9.16 -7.22 30.03
C ASP A 189 9.99 -6.83 28.81
N ARG A 190 9.32 -6.41 27.73
CA ARG A 190 9.98 -5.93 26.50
C ARG A 190 10.79 -4.66 26.71
N TYR A 191 10.32 -3.74 27.56
CA TYR A 191 11.07 -2.53 27.89
C TYR A 191 12.37 -2.88 28.64
N PHE A 192 12.34 -3.84 29.57
CA PHE A 192 13.51 -4.26 30.33
C PHE A 192 14.44 -5.21 29.55
N SER A 193 14.03 -5.70 28.40
CA SER A 193 14.87 -6.50 27.49
C SER A 193 15.23 -5.76 26.19
N LEU A 194 14.66 -4.59 25.95
CA LEU A 194 14.81 -3.81 24.70
C LEU A 194 14.54 -4.65 23.44
N SER A 195 13.53 -5.52 23.51
CA SER A 195 13.20 -6.49 22.46
C SER A 195 11.70 -6.59 22.25
N GLU A 196 11.27 -6.70 21.01
CA GLU A 196 9.88 -7.04 20.64
C GLU A 196 9.59 -8.55 20.66
N ASN A 197 10.57 -9.37 21.03
CA ASN A 197 10.41 -10.82 21.08
C ASN A 197 9.33 -11.21 22.09
N GLN A 198 8.39 -12.04 21.65
CA GLN A 198 7.30 -12.57 22.51
C GLN A 198 7.81 -13.45 23.66
N HIS A 199 9.05 -13.92 23.58
CA HIS A 199 9.72 -14.73 24.61
C HIS A 199 10.86 -13.97 25.30
N ALA A 200 10.80 -12.60 25.28
CA ALA A 200 11.79 -11.77 25.95
C ALA A 200 11.88 -12.13 27.44
N SER A 201 13.10 -12.28 27.93
CA SER A 201 13.38 -12.46 29.35
C SER A 201 13.94 -11.17 29.93
N LEU A 202 13.72 -10.95 31.22
CA LEU A 202 14.31 -9.83 31.93
C LEU A 202 15.85 -9.94 31.93
N GLU A 203 16.51 -8.85 31.63
CA GLU A 203 17.96 -8.75 31.56
C GLU A 203 18.54 -7.97 32.73
N ASP A 204 19.83 -8.22 33.06
CA ASP A 204 20.55 -7.44 34.07
C ASP A 204 20.72 -5.98 33.59
N ILE A 205 20.34 -5.02 34.44
CA ILE A 205 20.49 -3.60 34.16
C ILE A 205 21.71 -3.06 34.90
N ARG A 206 22.65 -2.47 34.17
CA ARG A 206 23.84 -1.84 34.72
C ARG A 206 23.79 -0.34 34.50
N LEU A 207 23.53 0.41 35.58
CA LEU A 207 23.46 1.85 35.57
C LEU A 207 24.83 2.43 35.89
N GLY A 208 25.65 2.67 34.90
CA GLY A 208 26.96 3.31 35.02
C GLY A 208 26.90 4.81 34.79
N ALA A 209 27.86 5.56 35.30
CA ALA A 209 27.94 7.02 35.10
C ALA A 209 28.18 7.38 33.62
N ASP A 210 28.92 6.53 32.91
CA ASP A 210 29.29 6.83 31.51
C ASP A 210 28.40 6.04 30.48
N LEU A 211 27.77 4.98 30.94
CA LEU A 211 27.03 4.06 30.05
C LEU A 211 26.00 3.26 30.84
N VAL A 212 24.78 3.24 30.35
CA VAL A 212 23.71 2.34 30.80
C VAL A 212 23.70 1.12 29.87
N ARG A 213 23.54 -0.08 30.49
CA ARG A 213 23.43 -1.36 29.76
C ARG A 213 22.21 -2.14 30.25
N VAL A 214 21.54 -2.77 29.28
CA VAL A 214 20.44 -3.73 29.51
C VAL A 214 20.86 -5.04 28.84
N GLY A 215 21.25 -6.04 29.66
CA GLY A 215 21.91 -7.22 29.13
C GLY A 215 23.20 -6.86 28.39
N ASP A 216 23.27 -7.28 27.14
CA ASP A 216 24.39 -6.97 26.24
C ASP A 216 24.18 -5.64 25.47
N GLN A 217 22.99 -5.03 25.51
CA GLN A 217 22.68 -3.78 24.84
C GLN A 217 23.29 -2.57 25.55
N MET A 218 24.02 -1.76 24.82
CA MET A 218 24.61 -0.51 25.30
C MET A 218 23.72 0.66 24.82
N LEU A 219 23.25 1.49 25.75
CA LEU A 219 22.34 2.58 25.48
C LEU A 219 23.09 3.89 25.23
N CYS A 220 22.53 4.70 24.32
CA CYS A 220 22.88 6.11 24.19
C CYS A 220 21.60 6.95 24.16
N LEU A 221 21.66 8.15 24.72
CA LEU A 221 20.52 9.04 24.87
C LEU A 221 20.85 10.41 24.28
N HIS A 222 19.98 10.89 23.38
CA HIS A 222 19.98 12.26 22.92
C HIS A 222 18.72 12.95 23.42
N THR A 223 18.87 14.14 24.01
CA THR A 223 17.77 14.88 24.62
C THR A 223 17.57 16.24 23.97
N LEU A 224 16.32 16.70 23.94
CA LEU A 224 15.91 18.09 23.75
C LEU A 224 15.28 18.53 25.07
N SER A 225 16.09 19.10 25.93
CA SER A 225 15.76 19.45 27.31
C SER A 225 15.73 20.97 27.55
N ASP A 226 16.25 21.74 26.60
CA ASP A 226 16.37 23.20 26.70
C ASP A 226 15.86 23.88 25.43
N THR A 227 15.34 25.09 25.55
CA THR A 227 14.91 25.90 24.40
C THR A 227 16.04 26.17 23.41
N ASP A 228 17.29 26.23 23.88
CA ASP A 228 18.47 26.37 23.03
C ASP A 228 18.76 25.18 22.12
N ASP A 229 18.15 24.03 22.38
CA ASP A 229 18.28 22.80 21.58
C ASP A 229 17.26 22.75 20.41
N LEU A 230 16.26 23.64 20.43
CA LEU A 230 15.13 23.62 19.51
C LEU A 230 15.35 24.51 18.29
N PRO A 231 14.67 24.26 17.19
CA PRO A 231 14.68 25.11 16.00
C PRO A 231 13.91 26.41 16.25
N THR A 232 14.16 27.41 15.40
CA THR A 232 13.47 28.70 15.47
C THR A 232 12.00 28.67 15.08
N SER A 233 11.59 27.69 14.29
CA SER A 233 10.22 27.46 13.86
C SER A 233 9.95 25.96 13.71
N VAL A 234 8.70 25.58 13.92
CA VAL A 234 8.22 24.21 13.75
C VAL A 234 6.95 24.20 12.92
N HIS A 235 6.75 23.15 12.18
CA HIS A 235 5.58 22.90 11.33
C HIS A 235 5.02 21.50 11.61
N THR A 236 3.80 21.25 11.20
CA THR A 236 3.17 19.94 11.37
C THR A 236 3.82 18.88 10.48
N ASP A 237 4.35 19.32 9.34
CA ASP A 237 5.00 18.51 8.33
C ASP A 237 6.19 19.22 7.68
N ALA A 238 7.00 18.46 6.98
CA ALA A 238 8.16 18.96 6.25
C ALA A 238 8.23 18.34 4.86
N ARG A 239 8.76 19.08 3.90
CA ARG A 239 9.04 18.57 2.56
C ARG A 239 10.18 17.55 2.61
N TYR A 240 9.94 16.37 2.02
CA TYR A 240 10.96 15.32 1.93
C TYR A 240 11.66 15.37 0.56
N GLU A 241 12.85 15.97 0.55
CA GLU A 241 13.59 16.29 -0.68
C GLU A 241 13.91 15.09 -1.56
N ARG A 242 14.16 13.90 -0.96
CA ARG A 242 14.54 12.69 -1.71
C ARG A 242 13.45 12.15 -2.63
N LEU A 243 12.19 12.48 -2.34
CA LEU A 243 11.02 12.02 -3.11
C LEU A 243 10.23 13.17 -3.74
N SER A 244 10.57 14.42 -3.41
CA SER A 244 9.96 15.60 -4.01
C SER A 244 10.57 15.92 -5.36
N THR A 245 9.79 16.60 -6.21
CA THR A 245 10.20 17.09 -7.53
C THR A 245 9.93 18.58 -7.65
N ASP A 246 10.33 19.20 -8.76
CA ASP A 246 10.01 20.61 -9.04
C ASP A 246 8.50 20.88 -9.22
N ARG A 247 7.68 19.82 -9.30
CA ARG A 247 6.25 19.90 -9.58
C ARG A 247 5.36 19.27 -8.53
N SER A 248 5.95 18.67 -7.51
CA SER A 248 5.20 17.99 -6.45
C SER A 248 6.03 17.87 -5.18
N ASP A 249 5.38 18.11 -4.04
CA ASP A 249 5.97 17.96 -2.73
C ASP A 249 5.53 16.65 -2.09
N CYS A 250 6.48 15.78 -1.81
CA CYS A 250 6.27 14.64 -0.93
C CYS A 250 6.53 15.11 0.50
N ARG A 251 5.55 14.97 1.39
CA ARG A 251 5.61 15.51 2.75
C ARG A 251 5.66 14.39 3.78
N LEU A 252 6.31 14.65 4.90
CA LEU A 252 6.40 13.81 6.08
C LEU A 252 6.18 14.69 7.31
N SER A 253 5.83 14.07 8.47
CA SER A 253 5.79 14.80 9.73
C SER A 253 7.15 15.42 10.06
N PHE A 254 7.14 16.54 10.76
CA PHE A 254 8.37 17.25 11.20
C PHE A 254 9.33 16.32 11.95
N ALA A 255 8.82 15.40 12.76
CA ALA A 255 9.60 14.44 13.53
C ALA A 255 10.02 13.17 12.76
N ALA A 256 9.66 13.02 11.47
CA ALA A 256 9.99 11.83 10.67
C ALA A 256 11.49 11.47 10.65
N PRO A 257 12.46 12.41 10.69
CA PRO A 257 13.88 12.06 10.75
C PRO A 257 14.28 11.19 11.94
N VAL A 258 13.65 11.36 13.09
CA VAL A 258 13.86 10.53 14.30
C VAL A 258 12.88 9.37 14.40
N GLY A 259 12.10 9.12 13.36
CA GLY A 259 11.16 8.01 13.21
C GLY A 259 11.69 6.92 12.27
N LEU A 260 10.87 6.51 11.31
CA LEU A 260 11.17 5.44 10.35
C LEU A 260 12.36 5.73 9.41
N LEU A 261 12.80 6.97 9.31
CA LEU A 261 13.98 7.33 8.51
C LEU A 261 15.30 7.07 9.23
N LEU A 262 15.27 6.83 10.54
CA LEU A 262 16.44 6.51 11.36
C LEU A 262 16.64 5.00 11.40
N SER A 263 17.73 4.48 10.83
CA SER A 263 17.95 3.05 10.58
C SER A 263 18.64 2.31 11.75
N CYS A 264 18.21 2.53 12.99
CA CYS A 264 18.75 1.84 14.17
C CYS A 264 17.63 1.48 15.17
N ASN A 265 17.93 0.58 16.10
CA ASN A 265 17.03 0.30 17.21
C ASN A 265 16.94 1.50 18.13
N HIS A 266 15.73 2.02 18.36
CA HIS A 266 15.54 3.16 19.26
C HIS A 266 14.10 3.27 19.75
N ILE A 267 13.94 3.99 20.86
CA ILE A 267 12.66 4.48 21.36
C ILE A 267 12.71 6.01 21.31
N TYR A 268 11.76 6.61 20.61
CA TYR A 268 11.55 8.04 20.64
C TYR A 268 10.48 8.38 21.67
N ASN A 269 10.87 9.06 22.75
CA ASN A 269 10.00 9.46 23.84
C ASN A 269 9.58 10.91 23.68
N GLN A 270 8.30 11.17 23.84
CA GLN A 270 7.71 12.50 23.78
C GLN A 270 6.88 12.73 25.03
N TYR A 271 7.28 13.72 25.85
CA TYR A 271 6.60 14.06 27.10
C TYR A 271 5.99 15.45 27.03
N LEU A 272 4.72 15.56 27.43
CA LEU A 272 4.04 16.84 27.67
C LEU A 272 3.52 16.83 29.10
N PHE A 273 3.92 17.84 29.88
CA PHE A 273 3.56 17.99 31.26
C PHE A 273 2.52 19.12 31.37
N ILE A 274 1.28 18.77 31.67
CA ILE A 274 0.13 19.67 31.75
C ILE A 274 0.13 20.26 33.14
N GLU A 275 0.62 21.50 33.28
CA GLU A 275 0.67 22.24 34.52
C GLU A 275 -0.46 23.27 34.60
N ASP A 276 -0.51 24.00 35.72
CA ASP A 276 -1.36 25.18 35.85
C ASP A 276 -0.77 26.32 35.01
N SER A 277 -1.34 26.53 33.83
CA SER A 277 -0.87 27.52 32.85
C SER A 277 -0.88 28.94 33.43
N ASP A 278 -1.94 29.31 34.15
CA ASP A 278 -2.06 30.66 34.74
C ASP A 278 -0.98 30.89 35.78
N ALA A 279 -0.72 29.94 36.66
CA ALA A 279 0.36 30.01 37.63
C ALA A 279 1.74 30.09 36.97
N ASN A 280 1.95 29.44 35.82
CA ASN A 280 3.19 29.56 35.07
C ASN A 280 3.35 30.93 34.44
N LEU A 281 2.32 31.51 33.87
CA LEU A 281 2.35 32.85 33.27
C LEU A 281 2.59 33.92 34.34
N GLU A 282 1.92 33.86 35.51
CA GLU A 282 2.19 34.75 36.66
C GLU A 282 3.65 34.66 37.11
N ARG A 283 4.23 33.48 37.14
CA ARG A 283 5.65 33.28 37.44
C ARG A 283 6.56 33.96 36.41
N PHE A 284 6.26 33.82 35.13
CA PHE A 284 7.01 34.44 34.04
C PHE A 284 6.88 35.99 34.08
N GLU A 285 5.70 36.54 34.38
CA GLU A 285 5.53 37.97 34.61
C GLU A 285 6.39 38.50 35.74
N LYS A 286 6.45 37.72 36.84
CA LYS A 286 7.35 38.09 37.97
C LYS A 286 8.82 38.01 37.54
N GLN A 287 9.19 37.03 36.77
CA GLN A 287 10.55 36.86 36.24
C GLN A 287 10.91 38.01 35.29
N ALA A 288 10.01 38.37 34.35
CA ALA A 288 10.19 39.53 33.47
C ALA A 288 10.44 40.81 34.23
N ARG A 289 9.63 41.08 35.28
CA ARG A 289 9.84 42.28 36.17
C ARG A 289 11.20 42.27 36.86
N ASN A 290 11.67 41.10 37.28
CA ASN A 290 12.98 40.95 37.90
C ASN A 290 14.11 41.19 36.86
N MET A 291 14.00 40.62 35.66
CA MET A 291 14.98 40.80 34.57
C MET A 291 15.02 42.26 34.11
N HIS A 292 13.88 42.94 34.05
CA HIS A 292 13.78 44.38 33.72
C HIS A 292 14.60 45.23 34.70
N SER A 293 14.50 44.95 36.00
CA SER A 293 15.29 45.67 37.01
C SER A 293 16.80 45.41 36.90
N LEU A 294 17.19 44.23 36.37
CA LEU A 294 18.57 43.81 36.19
C LEU A 294 19.11 44.05 34.75
N ALA A 295 18.27 44.50 33.82
CA ALA A 295 18.65 44.76 32.42
C ALA A 295 19.77 45.78 32.24
N ARG A 296 19.84 46.76 33.15
CA ARG A 296 20.90 47.78 33.15
C ARG A 296 22.31 47.23 33.43
N TYR A 297 22.42 46.06 34.03
CA TYR A 297 23.68 45.43 34.44
C TYR A 297 24.20 44.36 33.47
N SER A 298 23.35 43.84 32.63
CA SER A 298 23.74 42.78 31.70
C SER A 298 22.87 42.75 30.45
N ARG A 299 23.51 42.68 29.27
CA ARG A 299 22.85 42.50 27.98
C ARG A 299 22.03 41.18 27.93
N SER A 300 22.53 40.15 28.59
CA SER A 300 21.83 38.85 28.70
C SER A 300 20.49 39.00 29.45
N ASN A 301 20.44 39.79 30.52
CA ASN A 301 19.18 40.04 31.22
C ASN A 301 18.15 40.81 30.39
N GLN A 302 18.63 41.74 29.55
CA GLN A 302 17.78 42.46 28.61
C GLN A 302 17.18 41.52 27.57
N ILE A 303 18.00 40.65 26.96
CA ILE A 303 17.55 39.67 25.97
C ILE A 303 16.55 38.68 26.58
N ASN A 304 16.84 38.18 27.78
CA ASN A 304 15.94 37.29 28.50
C ASN A 304 14.60 37.96 28.85
N GLU A 305 14.60 39.22 29.19
CA GLU A 305 13.38 40.00 29.39
C GLU A 305 12.55 40.08 28.11
N GLU A 306 13.18 40.44 26.98
CA GLU A 306 12.53 40.53 25.67
C GLU A 306 11.88 39.21 25.30
N TRP A 307 12.57 38.09 25.45
CA TRP A 307 12.03 36.75 25.15
C TRP A 307 10.87 36.34 26.06
N ILE A 308 10.97 36.63 27.37
CA ILE A 308 9.87 36.32 28.30
C ILE A 308 8.64 37.21 27.98
N GLN A 309 8.84 38.47 27.58
CA GLN A 309 7.74 39.35 27.18
C GLN A 309 7.08 38.85 25.91
N GLU A 310 7.86 38.36 24.92
CA GLU A 310 7.32 37.78 23.70
C GLU A 310 6.49 36.53 24.01
N TYR A 311 6.99 35.61 24.87
CA TYR A 311 6.26 34.45 25.33
C TYR A 311 4.92 34.81 25.98
N LEU A 312 4.92 35.78 26.89
CA LEU A 312 3.71 36.25 27.56
C LEU A 312 2.72 36.90 26.58
N ASN A 313 3.23 37.72 25.65
CA ASN A 313 2.42 38.35 24.61
C ASN A 313 1.73 37.32 23.73
N LEU A 314 2.44 36.26 23.28
CA LEU A 314 1.87 35.16 22.50
C LEU A 314 0.81 34.42 23.33
N ALA A 315 1.12 34.06 24.57
CA ALA A 315 0.17 33.35 25.44
C ALA A 315 -1.15 34.12 25.58
N HIS A 316 -1.09 35.42 25.92
CA HIS A 316 -2.27 36.25 26.14
C HIS A 316 -3.01 36.64 24.87
N SER A 317 -2.31 36.95 23.77
CA SER A 317 -2.94 37.40 22.51
C SER A 317 -3.64 36.30 21.77
N GLN A 318 -3.10 35.07 21.83
CA GLN A 318 -3.61 33.90 21.11
C GLN A 318 -4.32 32.89 22.02
N GLY A 319 -4.30 33.09 23.33
CA GLY A 319 -4.92 32.18 24.30
C GLY A 319 -4.22 30.82 24.36
N LEU A 320 -2.88 30.79 24.19
CA LEU A 320 -2.10 29.56 24.16
C LEU A 320 -1.91 29.00 25.59
N THR A 321 -1.90 27.69 25.71
CA THR A 321 -1.72 27.00 27.00
C THR A 321 -0.23 26.70 27.23
N SER A 322 0.34 27.28 28.32
CA SER A 322 1.72 27.02 28.72
C SER A 322 1.85 25.63 29.35
N ILE A 323 2.77 24.85 28.83
CA ILE A 323 3.13 23.49 29.30
C ILE A 323 4.64 23.35 29.41
N ARG A 324 5.11 22.25 30.01
CA ARG A 324 6.50 21.82 29.82
C ARG A 324 6.54 20.64 28.86
N ALA A 325 7.61 20.51 28.10
CA ALA A 325 7.84 19.41 27.17
C ALA A 325 9.27 18.87 27.31
N HIS A 326 9.44 17.63 26.87
CA HIS A 326 10.75 16.99 26.71
C HIS A 326 10.67 15.95 25.58
N PHE A 327 11.73 15.87 24.78
CA PHE A 327 11.84 14.85 23.73
C PHE A 327 13.20 14.18 23.85
N ASN A 328 13.24 12.85 23.68
CA ASN A 328 14.51 12.13 23.67
C ASN A 328 14.48 10.90 22.77
N VAL A 329 15.62 10.62 22.20
CA VAL A 329 15.88 9.38 21.43
C VAL A 329 16.80 8.50 22.26
N LEU A 330 16.25 7.39 22.74
CA LEU A 330 16.97 6.32 23.41
C LEU A 330 17.32 5.25 22.38
N ALA A 331 18.57 5.16 21.96
CA ALA A 331 19.02 4.19 20.98
C ALA A 331 20.04 3.23 21.60
N TRP A 332 20.22 2.04 20.98
CA TRP A 332 21.13 1.02 21.52
C TRP A 332 21.73 0.13 20.45
N SER A 333 22.85 -0.49 20.77
CA SER A 333 23.48 -1.57 20.05
C SER A 333 24.26 -2.50 21.01
N ASN A 334 24.45 -3.74 20.64
CA ASN A 334 25.31 -4.70 21.34
C ASN A 334 26.78 -4.58 20.91
N ASP A 335 27.08 -3.91 19.81
CA ASP A 335 28.42 -3.64 19.31
C ASP A 335 28.85 -2.19 19.59
N LYS A 336 30.11 -2.01 20.03
CA LYS A 336 30.62 -0.69 20.43
C LYS A 336 30.90 0.23 19.24
N GLU A 337 31.35 -0.32 18.11
CA GLU A 337 31.61 0.49 16.92
C GLU A 337 30.28 0.87 16.24
N GLU A 338 29.31 -0.06 16.21
CA GLU A 338 27.95 0.23 15.76
C GLU A 338 27.28 1.31 16.64
N LEU A 339 27.45 1.24 17.97
CA LEU A 339 26.91 2.28 18.87
C LEU A 339 27.48 3.67 18.56
N ARG A 340 28.74 3.75 18.10
CA ARG A 340 29.32 5.02 17.66
C ARG A 340 28.63 5.55 16.41
N GLN A 341 28.33 4.66 15.46
CA GLN A 341 27.58 5.02 14.24
C GLN A 341 26.16 5.46 14.61
N VAL A 342 25.46 4.70 15.44
CA VAL A 342 24.11 5.02 15.94
C VAL A 342 24.07 6.43 16.58
N LYS A 343 25.06 6.80 17.40
CA LYS A 343 25.14 8.15 17.98
C LYS A 343 25.24 9.23 16.90
N ASN A 344 26.01 9.00 15.85
CA ASN A 344 26.14 9.96 14.77
C ASN A 344 24.84 10.05 13.95
N ASP A 345 24.20 8.92 13.71
CA ASP A 345 22.94 8.85 12.94
C ASP A 345 21.80 9.59 13.65
N VAL A 346 21.65 9.36 14.98
CA VAL A 346 20.69 10.08 15.80
C VAL A 346 21.00 11.59 15.82
N GLY A 347 22.28 11.94 16.00
CA GLY A 347 22.70 13.35 15.96
C GLY A 347 22.39 14.02 14.61
N SER A 348 22.60 13.30 13.50
CA SER A 348 22.29 13.76 12.15
C SER A 348 20.78 13.92 11.94
N ALA A 349 19.98 12.98 12.44
CA ALA A 349 18.51 13.04 12.35
C ALA A 349 17.95 14.26 13.08
N LEU A 350 18.45 14.55 14.29
CA LEU A 350 18.07 15.75 15.05
C LEU A 350 18.52 17.04 14.33
N ALA A 351 19.71 17.03 13.73
CA ALA A 351 20.19 18.19 12.95
C ALA A 351 19.34 18.43 11.69
N LEU A 352 18.78 17.38 11.04
CA LEU A 352 17.81 17.54 9.94
C LEU A 352 16.52 18.23 10.39
N MET A 353 16.16 18.14 11.67
CA MET A 353 15.05 18.88 12.29
C MET A 353 15.47 20.27 12.77
N GLU A 354 16.65 20.75 12.39
CA GLU A 354 17.26 22.01 12.88
C GLU A 354 17.46 22.05 14.40
N CYS A 355 17.39 20.89 15.08
CA CYS A 355 17.67 20.78 16.51
C CYS A 355 19.17 20.65 16.77
N LYS A 356 19.64 21.15 17.91
CA LYS A 356 21.02 20.89 18.36
C LYS A 356 21.07 19.54 19.08
N PRO A 357 21.79 18.55 18.56
CA PRO A 357 21.83 17.23 19.19
C PRO A 357 22.64 17.29 20.49
N ARG A 358 21.99 17.04 21.61
CA ARG A 358 22.62 16.95 22.93
C ARG A 358 22.71 15.49 23.36
N HIS A 359 23.92 14.93 23.36
CA HIS A 359 24.15 13.64 23.96
C HIS A 359 24.17 13.74 25.49
N ASN A 360 23.16 13.18 26.15
CA ASN A 360 23.05 13.17 27.63
C ASN A 360 23.74 11.92 28.18
N THR A 361 24.61 12.10 29.14
CA THR A 361 25.33 11.00 29.81
C THR A 361 25.08 11.02 31.34
N ILE A 362 24.68 12.15 31.90
CA ILE A 362 24.50 12.32 33.33
C ILE A 362 23.18 11.72 33.80
N ASP A 363 22.07 12.09 33.12
CA ASP A 363 20.72 11.69 33.50
C ASP A 363 20.17 10.52 32.71
N THR A 364 21.00 9.87 31.85
CA THR A 364 20.58 8.71 31.05
C THR A 364 19.90 7.63 31.90
N ALA A 365 20.43 7.31 33.06
CA ALA A 365 19.85 6.29 33.95
C ALA A 365 18.48 6.70 34.48
N THR A 366 18.34 7.97 34.89
CA THR A 366 17.10 8.52 35.44
C THR A 366 16.03 8.67 34.37
N LEU A 367 16.40 9.12 33.16
CA LEU A 367 15.50 9.26 32.03
C LEU A 367 15.07 7.89 31.48
N TYR A 368 15.99 6.90 31.40
CA TYR A 368 15.61 5.53 31.09
C TYR A 368 14.58 4.99 32.11
N TRP A 369 14.78 5.27 33.42
CA TRP A 369 13.88 4.83 34.47
C TRP A 369 12.51 5.51 34.41
N ALA A 370 12.47 6.82 34.10
CA ALA A 370 11.23 7.55 33.88
C ALA A 370 10.49 7.10 32.58
N GLY A 371 11.23 6.54 31.63
CA GLY A 371 10.68 5.98 30.39
C GLY A 371 9.95 4.64 30.54
N ILE A 372 10.06 4.00 31.72
CA ILE A 372 9.29 2.76 31.97
C ILE A 372 7.80 3.08 31.84
N PRO A 373 7.03 2.29 31.06
CA PRO A 373 5.58 2.47 30.93
C PRO A 373 4.90 2.59 32.29
N GLY A 374 4.20 3.71 32.53
CA GLY A 374 3.54 4.00 33.81
C GLY A 374 4.41 4.71 34.86
N ASN A 375 5.66 5.04 34.55
CA ASN A 375 6.56 5.72 35.50
C ASN A 375 6.89 7.18 35.11
N ALA A 376 6.16 7.78 34.21
CA ALA A 376 6.39 9.18 33.76
C ALA A 376 6.32 10.21 34.88
N GLY A 377 5.64 9.94 35.99
CA GLY A 377 5.63 10.80 37.21
C GLY A 377 6.99 10.93 37.88
N ASP A 378 7.96 10.05 37.60
CA ASP A 378 9.32 10.08 38.11
C ASP A 378 10.29 10.93 37.24
N PHE A 379 9.77 11.60 36.23
CA PHE A 379 10.56 12.40 35.28
C PHE A 379 11.17 13.64 35.97
N PRO A 380 12.47 13.91 35.78
CA PRO A 380 13.14 15.07 36.42
C PRO A 380 12.75 16.39 35.75
N ALA A 381 12.27 17.34 36.55
CA ALA A 381 11.74 18.61 36.04
C ALA A 381 12.79 19.47 35.31
N GLU A 382 14.07 19.37 35.73
CA GLU A 382 15.18 20.11 35.14
C GLU A 382 15.52 19.68 33.70
N GLU A 383 15.08 18.49 33.27
CA GLU A 383 15.27 17.97 31.93
C GLU A 383 14.11 18.36 30.99
N SER A 384 13.31 19.36 31.33
CA SER A 384 12.16 19.80 30.51
C SER A 384 12.17 21.33 30.34
N PHE A 385 11.62 21.79 29.22
CA PHE A 385 11.53 23.22 28.87
C PHE A 385 10.07 23.67 28.76
N TYR A 386 9.86 24.98 28.92
CA TYR A 386 8.53 25.59 28.76
C TYR A 386 8.24 25.93 27.32
N THR A 387 7.02 25.59 26.88
CA THR A 387 6.51 25.83 25.54
C THR A 387 4.97 25.88 25.55
N PHE A 388 4.34 25.92 24.39
CA PHE A 388 2.90 25.77 24.21
C PHE A 388 2.56 24.40 23.67
N ILE A 389 1.29 23.99 23.75
CA ILE A 389 0.82 22.69 23.25
C ILE A 389 1.09 22.57 21.73
N GLU A 390 0.75 23.62 20.99
CA GLU A 390 0.79 23.62 19.53
C GLU A 390 2.20 23.31 18.96
N PRO A 391 3.27 24.05 19.30
CA PRO A 391 4.61 23.75 18.81
C PRO A 391 5.16 22.43 19.36
N ALA A 392 4.79 22.04 20.60
CA ALA A 392 5.22 20.75 21.15
C ALA A 392 4.67 19.55 20.37
N LEU A 393 3.46 19.65 19.86
CA LEU A 393 2.83 18.58 19.06
C LEU A 393 3.48 18.36 17.69
N CYS A 394 4.19 19.35 17.15
CA CYS A 394 4.95 19.16 15.92
C CYS A 394 6.09 18.13 16.06
N PHE A 395 6.52 17.86 17.29
CA PHE A 395 7.52 16.81 17.59
C PHE A 395 6.91 15.39 17.70
N PHE A 396 5.60 15.23 17.57
CA PHE A 396 5.00 13.90 17.52
C PHE A 396 5.21 13.29 16.13
N THR A 397 5.65 12.01 16.07
CA THR A 397 5.62 11.26 14.83
C THR A 397 4.17 11.01 14.43
N ALA A 398 3.87 11.10 13.15
CA ALA A 398 2.50 10.99 12.64
C ALA A 398 2.29 9.83 11.66
N GLU A 399 3.35 9.05 11.35
CA GLU A 399 3.28 7.96 10.37
C GLU A 399 3.84 6.65 10.93
N THR A 400 3.44 5.54 10.28
CA THR A 400 3.92 4.19 10.58
C THR A 400 4.26 3.41 9.30
N ASN A 401 4.77 2.18 9.46
CA ASN A 401 5.06 1.26 8.35
C ASN A 401 3.81 0.95 7.52
N TYR A 402 4.01 0.54 6.26
CA TYR A 402 2.97 -0.07 5.45
C TYR A 402 2.45 -1.36 6.12
N LYS A 403 1.13 -1.53 6.07
CA LYS A 403 0.41 -2.64 6.72
C LYS A 403 0.04 -3.72 5.70
N ASP A 404 0.08 -4.97 6.13
CA ASP A 404 -0.43 -6.09 5.36
C ASP A 404 -1.96 -6.03 5.27
N SER A 405 -2.50 -6.40 4.11
CA SER A 405 -3.94 -6.59 3.95
C SER A 405 -4.39 -7.86 4.66
N LEU A 406 -5.36 -7.74 5.56
CA LEU A 406 -5.97 -8.88 6.26
C LEU A 406 -6.95 -9.61 5.32
N SER A 407 -6.42 -10.28 4.31
CA SER A 407 -7.16 -10.99 3.26
C SER A 407 -6.42 -12.24 2.85
N PRO A 408 -7.12 -13.36 2.52
CA PRO A 408 -6.47 -14.55 1.98
C PRO A 408 -6.06 -14.41 0.51
N PHE A 409 -6.57 -13.39 -0.18
CA PHE A 409 -6.27 -13.08 -1.57
C PHE A 409 -5.50 -11.76 -1.66
N GLY A 410 -4.48 -11.72 -2.51
CA GLY A 410 -3.70 -10.52 -2.73
C GLY A 410 -2.42 -10.79 -3.51
N ILE A 411 -1.62 -9.76 -3.66
CA ILE A 411 -0.31 -9.81 -4.30
C ILE A 411 0.78 -9.45 -3.28
N ARG A 412 1.94 -10.05 -3.41
CA ARG A 412 3.12 -9.66 -2.66
C ARG A 412 3.78 -8.48 -3.36
N MET A 413 3.92 -7.40 -2.64
CA MET A 413 4.72 -6.25 -3.00
C MET A 413 5.82 -6.08 -1.95
N ALA A 414 6.64 -5.05 -2.08
CA ALA A 414 7.61 -4.70 -1.05
C ALA A 414 7.46 -3.24 -0.63
N ASP A 415 7.77 -2.96 0.62
CA ASP A 415 7.91 -1.60 1.14
C ASP A 415 9.02 -0.86 0.39
N ARG A 416 8.76 0.40 -0.01
CA ARG A 416 9.67 1.18 -0.84
C ARG A 416 10.97 1.56 -0.13
N LEU A 417 10.95 1.71 1.20
CA LEU A 417 12.11 2.07 1.99
C LEU A 417 12.90 0.82 2.42
N SER A 418 12.28 -0.04 3.20
CA SER A 418 12.93 -1.20 3.81
C SER A 418 13.03 -2.41 2.88
N GLY A 419 12.14 -2.52 1.90
CA GLY A 419 11.98 -3.73 1.10
C GLY A 419 11.36 -4.90 1.84
N LYS A 420 10.73 -4.65 2.99
CA LYS A 420 9.92 -5.67 3.66
C LYS A 420 8.81 -6.13 2.71
N PRO A 421 8.61 -7.44 2.51
CA PRO A 421 7.49 -7.92 1.73
C PRO A 421 6.15 -7.61 2.41
N ILE A 422 5.18 -7.17 1.62
CA ILE A 422 3.85 -6.77 2.06
C ILE A 422 2.82 -7.55 1.26
N HIS A 423 1.83 -8.11 1.93
CA HIS A 423 0.66 -8.71 1.30
C HIS A 423 -0.40 -7.65 1.04
N LEU A 424 -0.73 -7.42 -0.23
CA LEU A 424 -1.64 -6.36 -0.66
C LEU A 424 -2.83 -6.91 -1.43
N ASP A 425 -4.03 -6.75 -0.91
CA ASP A 425 -5.28 -7.06 -1.62
C ASP A 425 -5.81 -5.80 -2.32
N ILE A 426 -5.75 -5.79 -3.64
CA ILE A 426 -6.24 -4.71 -4.50
C ILE A 426 -7.58 -5.04 -5.18
N SER A 427 -8.26 -6.07 -4.72
CA SER A 427 -9.49 -6.60 -5.35
C SER A 427 -10.63 -6.80 -4.37
N ASP A 428 -10.49 -7.71 -3.38
CA ASP A 428 -11.61 -8.14 -2.54
C ASP A 428 -11.77 -7.31 -1.28
N LEU A 429 -10.69 -7.06 -0.54
CA LEU A 429 -10.74 -6.33 0.73
C LEU A 429 -11.19 -4.87 0.53
N PRO A 430 -10.70 -4.12 -0.49
CA PRO A 430 -11.19 -2.77 -0.76
C PRO A 430 -12.69 -2.76 -1.08
N MET A 431 -13.17 -3.77 -1.82
CA MET A 431 -14.58 -3.89 -2.16
C MET A 431 -15.44 -4.23 -0.94
N LYS A 432 -14.97 -5.10 -0.04
CA LYS A 432 -15.65 -5.42 1.23
C LYS A 432 -15.71 -4.22 2.18
N LYS A 433 -14.69 -3.37 2.17
CA LYS A 433 -14.63 -2.14 2.96
C LYS A 433 -15.39 -0.96 2.32
N GLY A 434 -15.97 -1.15 1.12
CA GLY A 434 -16.68 -0.08 0.42
C GLY A 434 -15.76 0.99 -0.21
N ILE A 435 -14.44 0.75 -0.28
CA ILE A 435 -13.46 1.65 -0.89
C ILE A 435 -13.58 1.60 -2.42
N THR A 436 -13.83 0.41 -2.97
CA THR A 436 -14.07 0.20 -4.40
C THR A 436 -15.43 -0.44 -4.61
N THR A 437 -16.04 -0.23 -5.79
CA THR A 437 -17.32 -0.81 -6.19
C THR A 437 -17.17 -1.99 -7.14
N ASN A 438 -15.98 -2.14 -7.71
CA ASN A 438 -15.62 -3.21 -8.63
C ASN A 438 -14.14 -3.61 -8.45
N ARG A 439 -13.71 -4.67 -9.17
CA ARG A 439 -12.33 -5.20 -9.15
C ARG A 439 -11.53 -4.80 -10.37
N ASN A 440 -12.13 -4.06 -11.31
CA ASN A 440 -11.48 -3.71 -12.56
C ASN A 440 -10.29 -2.79 -12.32
N LYS A 441 -9.27 -2.95 -13.17
CA LYS A 441 -8.02 -2.20 -13.05
C LYS A 441 -7.66 -1.51 -14.36
N PHE A 442 -7.09 -0.35 -14.21
CA PHE A 442 -6.48 0.41 -15.30
C PHE A 442 -4.99 0.60 -15.00
N ILE A 443 -4.12 0.15 -15.91
CA ILE A 443 -2.67 0.22 -15.74
C ILE A 443 -2.09 1.14 -16.82
N LEU A 444 -1.37 2.17 -16.39
CA LEU A 444 -0.69 3.13 -17.25
C LEU A 444 0.82 3.10 -17.01
N GLY A 445 1.58 2.84 -18.05
CA GLY A 445 3.05 2.85 -17.95
C GLY A 445 3.73 3.02 -19.29
N PRO A 446 4.59 4.03 -19.46
CA PRO A 446 5.41 4.21 -20.66
C PRO A 446 6.26 2.98 -20.97
N SER A 447 6.74 2.89 -22.21
CA SER A 447 7.73 1.86 -22.57
C SER A 447 8.98 1.97 -21.70
N GLY A 448 9.43 0.83 -21.14
CA GLY A 448 10.57 0.74 -20.23
C GLY A 448 10.27 1.07 -18.76
N SER A 449 9.01 1.38 -18.39
CA SER A 449 8.62 1.64 -17.00
C SER A 449 8.52 0.38 -16.11
N GLY A 450 8.64 -0.83 -16.67
CA GLY A 450 8.49 -2.10 -15.95
C GLY A 450 7.07 -2.67 -15.99
N LYS A 451 6.22 -2.21 -16.90
CA LYS A 451 4.82 -2.60 -17.05
C LYS A 451 4.65 -4.12 -17.15
N SER A 452 5.24 -4.76 -18.17
CA SER A 452 5.12 -6.22 -18.37
C SER A 452 5.69 -7.03 -17.20
N PHE A 453 6.69 -6.48 -16.48
CA PHE A 453 7.25 -7.09 -15.29
C PHE A 453 6.24 -7.10 -14.13
N PHE A 454 5.63 -5.96 -13.84
CA PHE A 454 4.59 -5.85 -12.80
C PHE A 454 3.36 -6.71 -13.15
N THR A 455 2.92 -6.70 -14.40
CA THR A 455 1.74 -7.49 -14.81
C THR A 455 2.01 -8.99 -14.70
N ASN A 456 3.19 -9.49 -15.13
CA ASN A 456 3.61 -10.88 -14.91
C ASN A 456 3.60 -11.24 -13.41
N HIS A 457 4.15 -10.39 -12.56
CA HIS A 457 4.17 -10.60 -11.11
C HIS A 457 2.76 -10.70 -10.52
N MET A 458 1.84 -9.85 -10.96
CA MET A 458 0.44 -9.88 -10.52
C MET A 458 -0.31 -11.12 -11.04
N VAL A 459 -0.26 -11.40 -12.34
CA VAL A 459 -1.04 -12.51 -12.95
C VAL A 459 -0.56 -13.88 -12.48
N ARG A 460 0.75 -14.06 -12.24
CA ARG A 460 1.30 -15.29 -11.67
C ARG A 460 0.67 -15.57 -10.30
N GLN A 461 0.65 -14.57 -9.41
CA GLN A 461 0.11 -14.73 -8.07
C GLN A 461 -1.41 -14.98 -8.09
N TYR A 462 -2.14 -14.35 -9.00
CA TYR A 462 -3.57 -14.63 -9.20
C TYR A 462 -3.81 -16.07 -9.65
N TYR A 463 -3.03 -16.56 -10.61
CA TYR A 463 -3.10 -17.95 -11.06
C TYR A 463 -2.82 -18.96 -9.94
N GLU A 464 -1.77 -18.71 -9.14
CA GLU A 464 -1.39 -19.56 -8.00
C GLU A 464 -2.48 -19.61 -6.92
N GLN A 465 -3.24 -18.53 -6.74
CA GLN A 465 -4.38 -18.43 -5.83
C GLN A 465 -5.69 -18.96 -6.43
N GLY A 466 -5.63 -19.67 -7.55
CA GLY A 466 -6.77 -20.35 -8.15
C GLY A 466 -7.59 -19.55 -9.15
N ALA A 467 -7.15 -18.37 -9.56
CA ALA A 467 -7.82 -17.60 -10.60
C ALA A 467 -7.64 -18.24 -11.99
N HIS A 468 -8.66 -18.11 -12.84
CA HIS A 468 -8.54 -18.33 -14.27
C HIS A 468 -8.08 -17.02 -14.92
N VAL A 469 -6.94 -17.08 -15.60
CA VAL A 469 -6.24 -15.93 -16.19
C VAL A 469 -6.30 -16.05 -17.71
N LEU A 470 -6.80 -15.01 -18.37
CA LEU A 470 -6.77 -14.85 -19.81
C LEU A 470 -6.03 -13.55 -20.15
N LEU A 471 -5.00 -13.66 -20.97
CA LEU A 471 -4.14 -12.56 -21.36
C LEU A 471 -4.22 -12.33 -22.86
N VAL A 472 -4.34 -11.06 -23.25
CA VAL A 472 -4.19 -10.61 -24.63
C VAL A 472 -2.89 -9.80 -24.69
N ASP A 473 -1.88 -10.38 -25.31
CA ASP A 473 -0.51 -9.87 -25.34
C ASP A 473 -0.14 -9.30 -26.73
N THR A 474 0.74 -8.32 -26.74
CA THR A 474 1.26 -7.68 -27.95
C THR A 474 2.77 -7.47 -27.85
N GLY A 475 3.55 -8.51 -27.72
CA GLY A 475 5.00 -8.38 -27.60
C GLY A 475 5.66 -9.53 -26.85
N ASN A 476 5.04 -10.69 -26.82
CA ASN A 476 5.57 -11.90 -26.18
C ASN A 476 5.94 -11.73 -24.71
N SER A 477 5.22 -10.84 -23.99
CA SER A 477 5.57 -10.47 -22.62
C SER A 477 5.33 -11.60 -21.61
N TYR A 478 4.38 -12.50 -21.87
CA TYR A 478 3.97 -13.56 -20.93
C TYR A 478 4.45 -14.96 -21.35
N GLN A 479 5.25 -15.06 -22.41
CA GLN A 479 5.71 -16.34 -22.97
C GLN A 479 6.47 -17.19 -21.94
N GLY A 480 7.43 -16.59 -21.21
CA GLY A 480 8.23 -17.30 -20.21
C GLY A 480 7.41 -17.88 -19.07
N LEU A 481 6.49 -17.10 -18.51
CA LEU A 481 5.58 -17.55 -17.46
C LEU A 481 4.60 -18.63 -17.97
N CYS A 482 4.06 -18.46 -19.17
CA CYS A 482 3.15 -19.42 -19.79
C CYS A 482 3.84 -20.77 -20.03
N GLU A 483 5.08 -20.75 -20.55
CA GLU A 483 5.88 -21.94 -20.79
C GLU A 483 6.23 -22.69 -19.49
N LEU A 484 6.58 -21.96 -18.44
CA LEU A 484 6.80 -22.55 -17.10
C LEU A 484 5.54 -23.27 -16.61
N ILE A 485 4.37 -22.63 -16.71
CA ILE A 485 3.09 -23.22 -16.30
C ILE A 485 2.74 -24.42 -17.17
N HIS A 486 2.92 -24.33 -18.49
CA HIS A 486 2.65 -25.40 -19.44
C HIS A 486 3.44 -26.68 -19.10
N ARG A 487 4.74 -26.55 -18.97
CA ARG A 487 5.62 -27.69 -18.64
C ARG A 487 5.31 -28.29 -17.27
N LYS A 488 5.09 -27.44 -16.27
CA LYS A 488 4.77 -27.88 -14.91
C LYS A 488 3.45 -28.63 -14.83
N THR A 489 2.44 -28.18 -15.55
CA THR A 489 1.10 -28.80 -15.57
C THR A 489 0.97 -29.90 -16.64
N LYS A 490 2.06 -30.22 -17.37
CA LYS A 490 2.06 -31.17 -18.49
C LYS A 490 1.00 -30.84 -19.53
N GLY A 491 0.84 -29.54 -19.84
CA GLY A 491 -0.12 -29.04 -20.80
C GLY A 491 -1.56 -28.92 -20.32
N ALA A 492 -1.84 -29.22 -19.03
CA ALA A 492 -3.17 -29.00 -18.48
C ALA A 492 -3.52 -27.50 -18.46
N ASP A 493 -2.58 -26.64 -18.09
CA ASP A 493 -2.65 -25.18 -18.13
C ASP A 493 -1.50 -24.60 -18.96
N GLY A 494 -1.43 -23.27 -19.10
CA GLY A 494 -0.36 -22.61 -19.83
C GLY A 494 -0.50 -22.78 -21.36
N VAL A 495 -1.62 -22.34 -21.91
CA VAL A 495 -1.87 -22.39 -23.36
C VAL A 495 -1.46 -21.06 -23.98
N TYR A 496 -0.55 -21.10 -24.94
CA TYR A 496 -0.03 -19.94 -25.66
C TYR A 496 -0.48 -19.98 -27.11
N PHE A 497 -1.37 -19.06 -27.48
CA PHE A 497 -1.83 -18.92 -28.87
C PHE A 497 -1.05 -17.79 -29.54
N THR A 498 -0.36 -18.12 -30.62
CA THR A 498 0.25 -17.15 -31.52
C THR A 498 -0.45 -17.18 -32.85
N TYR A 499 -0.64 -16.02 -33.46
CA TYR A 499 -1.10 -15.97 -34.86
C TYR A 499 0.12 -16.01 -35.78
N THR A 500 0.24 -17.03 -36.58
CA THR A 500 1.15 -17.11 -37.73
C THR A 500 0.40 -17.54 -38.96
N ASP A 501 0.92 -17.19 -40.14
CA ASP A 501 0.29 -17.62 -41.39
C ASP A 501 0.24 -19.15 -41.54
N GLU A 502 1.17 -19.86 -40.86
CA GLU A 502 1.24 -21.33 -40.84
C GLU A 502 0.35 -21.96 -39.76
N SER A 503 0.04 -21.24 -38.69
CA SER A 503 -0.79 -21.69 -37.57
C SER A 503 -1.73 -20.55 -37.11
N PRO A 504 -2.77 -20.25 -37.90
CA PRO A 504 -3.69 -19.17 -37.57
C PRO A 504 -4.62 -19.54 -36.41
N ILE A 505 -5.02 -18.53 -35.62
CA ILE A 505 -6.05 -18.71 -34.61
C ILE A 505 -7.36 -19.02 -35.30
N SER A 506 -7.94 -20.16 -35.00
CA SER A 506 -9.24 -20.63 -35.56
C SER A 506 -10.28 -20.72 -34.46
N PHE A 507 -11.49 -20.26 -34.73
CA PHE A 507 -12.60 -20.21 -33.78
C PHE A 507 -13.91 -20.56 -34.47
N ASN A 508 -14.90 -21.00 -33.70
CA ASN A 508 -16.27 -21.17 -34.21
C ASN A 508 -17.27 -20.39 -33.35
N PRO A 509 -17.76 -19.22 -33.79
CA PRO A 509 -18.70 -18.39 -33.02
C PRO A 509 -20.06 -19.07 -32.81
N PHE A 510 -20.44 -20.04 -33.65
CA PHE A 510 -21.68 -20.79 -33.57
C PHE A 510 -21.57 -22.06 -32.72
N TYR A 511 -20.39 -22.38 -32.18
CA TYR A 511 -20.23 -23.55 -31.34
C TYR A 511 -20.95 -23.40 -30.01
N THR A 512 -21.72 -24.43 -29.64
CA THR A 512 -22.31 -24.63 -28.29
C THR A 512 -22.38 -26.13 -28.04
N ASP A 513 -22.14 -26.57 -26.79
CA ASP A 513 -22.15 -27.99 -26.42
C ASP A 513 -23.56 -28.63 -26.48
N ASP A 514 -24.60 -27.82 -26.35
CA ASP A 514 -26.00 -28.23 -26.10
C ASP A 514 -27.01 -27.57 -27.04
N TYR A 515 -26.55 -26.94 -28.13
CA TYR A 515 -27.38 -26.15 -29.04
C TYR A 515 -28.21 -25.04 -28.38
N VAL A 516 -27.81 -24.60 -27.17
CA VAL A 516 -28.44 -23.49 -26.46
C VAL A 516 -27.74 -22.16 -26.81
N PHE A 517 -28.50 -21.27 -27.45
CA PHE A 517 -28.06 -19.92 -27.79
C PHE A 517 -28.86 -18.94 -26.92
N ASP A 518 -28.26 -18.47 -25.82
CA ASP A 518 -28.86 -17.42 -25.00
C ASP A 518 -28.85 -16.04 -25.74
N VAL A 519 -29.51 -15.06 -25.16
CA VAL A 519 -29.64 -13.71 -25.74
C VAL A 519 -28.26 -13.11 -26.01
N GLU A 520 -27.34 -13.31 -25.11
CA GLU A 520 -26.01 -12.70 -25.18
C GLU A 520 -25.12 -13.42 -26.20
N LYS A 521 -25.19 -14.73 -26.34
CA LYS A 521 -24.52 -15.45 -27.43
C LYS A 521 -25.00 -14.97 -28.79
N ARG A 522 -26.29 -14.75 -28.94
CA ARG A 522 -26.88 -14.20 -30.17
C ARG A 522 -26.38 -12.76 -30.44
N GLU A 523 -26.33 -11.93 -29.42
CA GLU A 523 -25.79 -10.56 -29.54
C GLU A 523 -24.31 -10.56 -29.87
N SER A 524 -23.53 -11.45 -29.29
CA SER A 524 -22.11 -11.62 -29.63
C SER A 524 -21.90 -12.02 -31.08
N ILE A 525 -22.65 -13.00 -31.57
CA ILE A 525 -22.62 -13.41 -32.98
C ILE A 525 -23.01 -12.25 -33.89
N CYS A 526 -24.08 -11.50 -33.57
CA CYS A 526 -24.49 -10.35 -34.34
C CYS A 526 -23.40 -9.27 -34.36
N THR A 527 -22.79 -8.97 -33.22
CA THR A 527 -21.72 -7.96 -33.11
C THR A 527 -20.50 -8.37 -33.93
N LEU A 528 -20.11 -9.64 -33.88
CA LEU A 528 -19.05 -10.17 -34.70
C LEU A 528 -19.37 -10.00 -36.21
N LEU A 529 -20.53 -10.44 -36.64
CA LEU A 529 -20.93 -10.35 -38.05
C LEU A 529 -21.03 -8.91 -38.55
N LEU A 530 -21.50 -7.98 -37.71
CA LEU A 530 -21.51 -6.55 -38.02
C LEU A 530 -20.09 -5.97 -38.16
N THR A 531 -19.18 -6.39 -37.32
CA THR A 531 -17.77 -5.97 -37.36
C THR A 531 -17.06 -6.55 -38.62
N LEU A 532 -17.47 -7.74 -39.06
CA LEU A 532 -16.99 -8.34 -40.32
C LEU A 532 -17.53 -7.64 -41.55
N TRP A 533 -18.74 -7.07 -41.42
CA TRP A 533 -19.47 -6.44 -42.56
C TRP A 533 -19.15 -4.98 -42.74
N LYS A 534 -19.16 -4.19 -41.66
CA LYS A 534 -18.99 -2.75 -41.67
C LYS A 534 -17.64 -2.34 -41.09
N SER A 535 -16.96 -1.40 -41.72
CA SER A 535 -15.80 -0.74 -41.15
C SER A 535 -16.20 0.26 -40.07
N ALA A 536 -15.23 0.67 -39.24
CA ALA A 536 -15.47 1.59 -38.11
C ALA A 536 -16.08 2.93 -38.54
N ASP A 537 -15.80 3.38 -39.77
CA ASP A 537 -16.23 4.68 -40.28
C ASP A 537 -17.58 4.59 -41.05
N GLU A 538 -18.12 3.39 -41.22
CA GLU A 538 -19.39 3.20 -41.95
C GLU A 538 -20.61 3.23 -41.00
N PRO A 539 -21.60 4.10 -41.25
CA PRO A 539 -22.77 4.14 -40.37
C PRO A 539 -23.60 2.87 -40.46
N LEU A 540 -23.96 2.34 -39.31
CA LEU A 540 -24.88 1.20 -39.17
C LEU A 540 -26.27 1.71 -38.90
N THR A 541 -27.22 1.27 -39.73
CA THR A 541 -28.64 1.61 -39.54
C THR A 541 -29.34 0.63 -38.62
N LYS A 542 -30.43 1.04 -37.95
CA LYS A 542 -31.24 0.16 -37.11
C LYS A 542 -31.86 -0.97 -37.92
N THR A 543 -32.18 -0.76 -39.18
CA THR A 543 -32.73 -1.78 -40.06
C THR A 543 -31.69 -2.86 -40.38
N GLU A 544 -30.46 -2.46 -40.72
CA GLU A 544 -29.36 -3.40 -40.95
C GLU A 544 -29.07 -4.31 -39.74
N ALA A 545 -28.99 -3.69 -38.54
CA ALA A 545 -28.78 -4.45 -37.31
C ALA A 545 -29.96 -5.39 -37.01
N GLY A 546 -31.19 -4.92 -37.20
CA GLY A 546 -32.41 -5.72 -37.00
C GLY A 546 -32.55 -6.88 -37.94
N GLU A 547 -32.25 -6.69 -39.23
CA GLU A 547 -32.33 -7.76 -40.25
C GLU A 547 -31.23 -8.81 -40.03
N LEU A 548 -30.00 -8.40 -39.69
CA LEU A 548 -28.95 -9.34 -39.35
C LEU A 548 -29.29 -10.17 -38.09
N GLY A 549 -29.87 -9.53 -37.07
CA GLY A 549 -30.36 -10.21 -35.86
C GLY A 549 -31.46 -11.23 -36.19
N SER A 550 -32.39 -10.86 -37.11
CA SER A 550 -33.44 -11.76 -37.60
C SER A 550 -32.87 -12.97 -38.34
N ALA A 551 -31.85 -12.75 -39.18
CA ALA A 551 -31.17 -13.84 -39.92
C ALA A 551 -30.43 -14.80 -38.99
N VAL A 552 -29.73 -14.29 -37.98
CA VAL A 552 -29.04 -15.10 -36.94
C VAL A 552 -30.06 -15.93 -36.16
N ASN A 553 -31.17 -15.32 -35.72
CA ASN A 553 -32.21 -16.04 -34.99
C ASN A 553 -32.87 -17.14 -35.84
N ALA A 554 -33.20 -16.85 -37.09
CA ALA A 554 -33.78 -17.85 -38.00
C ALA A 554 -32.82 -19.02 -38.27
N TYR A 555 -31.51 -18.76 -38.45
CA TYR A 555 -30.50 -19.78 -38.56
C TYR A 555 -30.40 -20.64 -37.28
N ILE A 556 -30.44 -20.04 -36.13
CA ILE A 556 -30.40 -20.77 -34.85
C ILE A 556 -31.63 -21.68 -34.70
N GLU A 557 -32.81 -21.21 -35.05
CA GLU A 557 -34.01 -22.04 -34.98
C GLU A 557 -33.92 -23.22 -35.98
N ARG A 558 -33.31 -23.01 -37.15
CA ARG A 558 -33.07 -24.08 -38.11
C ARG A 558 -32.13 -25.15 -37.59
N ILE A 559 -30.99 -24.80 -36.99
CA ILE A 559 -30.06 -25.78 -36.38
C ILE A 559 -30.64 -26.48 -35.17
N ARG A 560 -31.56 -25.85 -34.45
CA ARG A 560 -32.33 -26.51 -33.38
C ARG A 560 -33.32 -27.54 -33.89
N ALA A 561 -33.90 -27.29 -35.07
CA ALA A 561 -34.84 -28.21 -35.72
C ALA A 561 -34.13 -29.36 -36.46
N ASP A 562 -32.94 -29.14 -36.95
CA ASP A 562 -32.16 -30.11 -37.73
C ASP A 562 -30.72 -30.22 -37.21
N HIS A 563 -30.47 -31.17 -36.33
CA HIS A 563 -29.17 -31.45 -35.76
C HIS A 563 -28.15 -32.08 -36.75
N SER A 564 -28.53 -32.33 -38.00
CA SER A 564 -27.60 -32.76 -39.05
C SER A 564 -26.71 -31.59 -39.55
N ILE A 565 -27.15 -30.35 -39.28
CA ILE A 565 -26.39 -29.15 -39.65
C ILE A 565 -25.35 -28.87 -38.57
N THR A 566 -24.07 -28.94 -38.91
CA THR A 566 -22.99 -28.54 -38.01
C THR A 566 -22.97 -27.02 -37.90
N PRO A 567 -23.21 -26.43 -36.69
CA PRO A 567 -23.22 -24.99 -36.54
C PRO A 567 -21.81 -24.41 -36.77
N CYS A 568 -21.63 -23.61 -37.82
CA CYS A 568 -20.38 -22.90 -38.11
C CYS A 568 -20.67 -21.73 -39.05
N PHE A 569 -19.62 -20.87 -39.24
CA PHE A 569 -19.78 -19.73 -40.14
C PHE A 569 -20.10 -20.15 -41.58
N ASN A 570 -19.51 -21.24 -42.09
CA ASN A 570 -19.80 -21.73 -43.45
C ASN A 570 -21.28 -22.08 -43.65
N THR A 571 -21.88 -22.81 -42.71
CA THR A 571 -23.30 -23.20 -42.81
C THR A 571 -24.25 -22.03 -42.59
N PHE A 572 -23.83 -21.01 -41.79
CA PHE A 572 -24.56 -19.75 -41.68
C PHE A 572 -24.51 -18.95 -42.99
N TYR A 573 -23.33 -18.85 -43.63
CA TYR A 573 -23.19 -18.18 -44.93
C TYR A 573 -24.02 -18.85 -46.03
N GLU A 574 -24.00 -20.16 -46.08
CA GLU A 574 -24.85 -20.96 -47.02
C GLU A 574 -26.34 -20.73 -46.76
N TYR A 575 -26.74 -20.67 -45.49
CA TYR A 575 -28.11 -20.33 -45.10
C TYR A 575 -28.51 -18.91 -45.56
N LEU A 576 -27.66 -17.92 -45.38
CA LEU A 576 -27.93 -16.56 -45.85
C LEU A 576 -28.10 -16.51 -47.39
N ARG A 577 -27.23 -17.21 -48.12
CA ARG A 577 -27.17 -17.20 -49.55
C ARG A 577 -28.34 -17.94 -50.18
N ASP A 578 -28.68 -19.13 -49.69
CA ASP A 578 -29.54 -20.08 -50.38
C ASP A 578 -30.99 -20.06 -49.83
N VAL A 579 -31.18 -19.68 -48.58
CA VAL A 579 -32.50 -19.75 -47.90
C VAL A 579 -32.97 -18.35 -47.46
N TYR A 580 -32.25 -17.63 -46.63
CA TYR A 580 -32.72 -16.38 -46.08
C TYR A 580 -32.98 -15.30 -47.11
N ARG A 581 -32.17 -15.27 -48.16
CA ARG A 581 -32.38 -14.36 -49.30
C ARG A 581 -33.72 -14.59 -49.96
N LYS A 582 -34.17 -15.83 -50.15
CA LYS A 582 -35.47 -16.16 -50.70
C LYS A 582 -36.63 -15.83 -49.77
N GLU A 583 -36.43 -16.13 -48.47
CA GLU A 583 -37.41 -15.77 -47.43
C GLU A 583 -37.67 -14.28 -47.36
N MET A 584 -36.63 -13.45 -47.52
CA MET A 584 -36.80 -11.98 -47.61
C MET A 584 -37.63 -11.52 -48.83
N GLU A 585 -37.46 -12.17 -49.96
CA GLU A 585 -38.22 -11.84 -51.19
C GLU A 585 -39.70 -12.24 -51.06
N GLU A 586 -40.02 -13.23 -50.23
CA GLU A 586 -41.40 -13.76 -50.02
C GLU A 586 -42.17 -13.04 -48.91
N ARG A 587 -41.54 -12.20 -48.08
CA ARG A 587 -42.19 -11.48 -46.95
C ARG A 587 -43.23 -10.45 -47.46
N GLU A 588 -44.34 -10.31 -46.71
CA GLU A 588 -45.36 -9.28 -46.97
C GLU A 588 -44.78 -7.85 -46.88
N ILE A 589 -43.94 -7.61 -45.88
CA ILE A 589 -43.21 -6.34 -45.73
C ILE A 589 -41.86 -6.51 -46.40
N LYS A 590 -41.66 -5.90 -47.52
CA LYS A 590 -40.41 -5.97 -48.28
C LYS A 590 -39.38 -5.00 -47.73
N VAL A 591 -38.23 -5.54 -47.33
CA VAL A 591 -37.04 -4.75 -46.98
C VAL A 591 -36.33 -4.42 -48.31
N THR A 592 -36.14 -3.13 -48.57
CA THR A 592 -35.47 -2.70 -49.81
C THR A 592 -33.96 -2.92 -49.75
N LEU A 593 -33.32 -3.06 -50.92
CA LEU A 593 -31.83 -3.16 -50.95
C LEU A 593 -31.14 -1.87 -50.44
N GLN A 594 -31.86 -0.75 -50.34
CA GLN A 594 -31.36 0.48 -49.70
C GLN A 594 -31.38 0.40 -48.17
N ASP A 595 -32.33 -0.35 -47.61
CA ASP A 595 -32.47 -0.52 -46.15
C ASP A 595 -31.60 -1.63 -45.63
N PHE A 596 -31.42 -2.76 -46.36
CA PHE A 596 -30.56 -3.87 -46.04
C PHE A 596 -30.02 -4.53 -47.32
N ASN A 597 -28.73 -4.34 -47.56
CA ASN A 597 -28.10 -4.87 -48.78
C ASN A 597 -27.47 -6.24 -48.52
N ILE A 598 -28.28 -7.29 -48.62
CA ILE A 598 -27.83 -8.69 -48.44
C ILE A 598 -26.72 -9.10 -49.43
N ASN A 599 -26.66 -8.53 -50.62
CA ASN A 599 -25.62 -8.83 -51.60
C ASN A 599 -24.27 -8.22 -51.18
N ASN A 600 -24.30 -6.99 -50.60
CA ASN A 600 -23.12 -6.37 -50.02
C ASN A 600 -22.62 -7.21 -48.84
N LEU A 601 -23.52 -7.60 -47.91
CA LEU A 601 -23.22 -8.48 -46.81
C LEU A 601 -22.54 -9.78 -47.25
N LEU A 602 -23.14 -10.50 -48.18
CA LEU A 602 -22.61 -11.78 -48.73
C LEU A 602 -21.28 -11.56 -49.43
N THR A 603 -21.10 -10.47 -50.17
CA THR A 603 -19.83 -10.19 -50.86
C THR A 603 -18.70 -9.92 -49.85
N THR A 604 -18.98 -9.14 -48.80
CA THR A 604 -18.02 -8.82 -47.78
C THR A 604 -17.67 -10.07 -46.95
N LEU A 605 -18.68 -10.86 -46.54
CA LEU A 605 -18.49 -12.05 -45.73
C LEU A 605 -17.84 -13.23 -46.51
N LYS A 606 -17.81 -13.17 -47.85
CA LYS A 606 -17.22 -14.21 -48.70
C LYS A 606 -15.74 -14.51 -48.36
N GLN A 607 -14.99 -13.51 -47.90
CA GLN A 607 -13.59 -13.69 -47.52
C GLN A 607 -13.38 -14.64 -46.34
N TYR A 608 -14.40 -14.82 -45.49
CA TYR A 608 -14.39 -15.75 -44.34
C TYR A 608 -15.06 -17.11 -44.63
N TYR A 609 -15.70 -17.24 -45.80
CA TYR A 609 -16.31 -18.47 -46.26
C TYR A 609 -15.27 -19.36 -46.95
N ARG A 610 -15.52 -20.63 -47.05
CA ARG A 610 -14.70 -21.70 -47.63
C ARG A 610 -13.97 -21.27 -48.89
N GLY A 611 -12.65 -21.36 -48.90
CA GLY A 611 -11.78 -20.88 -49.98
C GLY A 611 -11.55 -19.36 -50.02
N GLY A 612 -12.08 -18.61 -49.11
CA GLY A 612 -11.78 -17.20 -48.91
C GLY A 612 -10.45 -16.95 -48.18
N ARG A 613 -9.96 -15.72 -48.20
CA ARG A 613 -8.68 -15.32 -47.58
C ARG A 613 -8.57 -15.68 -46.10
N TYR A 614 -9.68 -15.61 -45.36
CA TYR A 614 -9.77 -15.80 -43.90
C TYR A 614 -10.73 -16.97 -43.56
N ASP A 615 -10.83 -17.98 -44.37
CA ASP A 615 -11.75 -19.12 -44.18
C ASP A 615 -11.40 -19.98 -42.94
N PHE A 616 -10.14 -19.95 -42.51
CA PHE A 616 -9.66 -20.60 -41.30
C PHE A 616 -10.19 -19.96 -40.00
N LEU A 617 -10.56 -18.67 -40.03
CA LEU A 617 -10.74 -17.89 -38.80
C LEU A 617 -11.99 -18.30 -38.00
N LEU A 618 -13.12 -18.60 -38.69
CA LEU A 618 -14.44 -18.77 -38.09
C LEU A 618 -15.06 -20.16 -38.23
N ASN A 619 -14.29 -21.12 -38.73
CA ASN A 619 -14.80 -22.45 -39.08
C ASN A 619 -14.05 -23.59 -38.38
N SER A 620 -13.57 -23.37 -37.16
CA SER A 620 -12.89 -24.42 -36.40
C SER A 620 -13.80 -25.61 -36.17
N THR A 621 -13.31 -26.79 -36.51
CA THR A 621 -13.97 -28.07 -36.25
C THR A 621 -13.54 -28.67 -34.91
N GLU A 622 -12.39 -28.23 -34.39
CA GLU A 622 -11.89 -28.62 -33.08
C GLU A 622 -12.18 -27.51 -32.06
N ASN A 623 -12.92 -27.86 -31.04
CA ASN A 623 -13.16 -26.95 -29.95
C ASN A 623 -11.98 -27.04 -28.97
N ILE A 624 -11.17 -26.00 -28.94
CA ILE A 624 -10.17 -25.89 -27.90
C ILE A 624 -10.93 -25.70 -26.59
N ASP A 625 -10.85 -26.69 -25.68
CA ASP A 625 -11.45 -26.59 -24.33
C ASP A 625 -10.79 -25.48 -23.53
N LEU A 626 -11.13 -24.22 -23.87
CA LEU A 626 -10.68 -23.05 -23.13
C LEU A 626 -11.31 -22.97 -21.75
N LEU A 627 -12.40 -23.71 -21.51
CA LEU A 627 -13.12 -23.63 -20.24
C LEU A 627 -12.31 -24.21 -19.08
N SER A 628 -11.68 -25.36 -19.27
CA SER A 628 -10.88 -26.06 -18.26
C SER A 628 -9.52 -25.41 -18.04
N LYS A 629 -8.94 -24.76 -19.05
CA LYS A 629 -7.61 -24.17 -18.99
C LYS A 629 -7.60 -22.93 -18.09
N ARG A 630 -6.73 -22.88 -17.08
CA ARG A 630 -6.68 -21.78 -16.11
C ARG A 630 -5.77 -20.64 -16.52
N PHE A 631 -4.76 -20.87 -17.36
CA PHE A 631 -3.83 -19.85 -17.83
C PHE A 631 -3.75 -19.87 -19.33
N ILE A 632 -4.22 -18.81 -19.99
CA ILE A 632 -4.33 -18.71 -21.45
C ILE A 632 -3.75 -17.38 -21.89
N VAL A 633 -2.87 -17.41 -22.88
CA VAL A 633 -2.28 -16.24 -23.52
C VAL A 633 -2.62 -16.24 -25.01
N PHE A 634 -3.17 -15.13 -25.48
CA PHE A 634 -3.35 -14.83 -26.91
C PHE A 634 -2.32 -13.77 -27.31
N GLU A 635 -1.31 -14.19 -28.04
CA GLU A 635 -0.32 -13.29 -28.63
C GLU A 635 -0.82 -12.79 -29.99
N ILE A 636 -1.07 -11.52 -30.08
CA ILE A 636 -1.70 -10.90 -31.26
C ILE A 636 -0.82 -9.85 -31.95
N ASP A 637 0.48 -9.84 -31.70
CA ASP A 637 1.42 -8.85 -32.25
C ASP A 637 1.38 -8.79 -33.79
N GLN A 638 1.31 -9.95 -34.45
CA GLN A 638 1.27 -10.02 -35.91
C GLN A 638 -0.04 -9.53 -36.54
N VAL A 639 -1.13 -9.49 -35.78
CA VAL A 639 -2.42 -9.00 -36.27
C VAL A 639 -2.76 -7.60 -35.81
N LYS A 640 -2.02 -7.03 -34.88
CA LYS A 640 -2.34 -5.72 -34.25
C LYS A 640 -2.43 -4.56 -35.26
N ASP A 641 -1.67 -4.61 -36.33
CA ASP A 641 -1.64 -3.57 -37.37
C ASP A 641 -2.60 -3.86 -38.53
N ASN A 642 -3.25 -5.03 -38.53
CA ASN A 642 -4.26 -5.41 -39.51
C ASN A 642 -5.64 -4.88 -39.04
N LYS A 643 -6.10 -3.80 -39.69
CA LYS A 643 -7.35 -3.12 -39.32
C LYS A 643 -8.60 -4.00 -39.47
N ASP A 644 -8.54 -5.04 -40.30
CA ASP A 644 -9.66 -5.95 -40.55
C ASP A 644 -9.68 -7.12 -39.56
N LEU A 645 -8.52 -7.73 -39.27
CA LEU A 645 -8.42 -8.91 -38.41
C LEU A 645 -8.36 -8.58 -36.92
N PHE A 646 -7.68 -7.53 -36.53
CA PHE A 646 -7.45 -7.23 -35.11
C PHE A 646 -8.74 -7.07 -34.30
N PRO A 647 -9.75 -6.29 -34.76
CA PRO A 647 -11.03 -6.18 -34.05
C PRO A 647 -11.76 -7.53 -33.95
N VAL A 648 -11.71 -8.33 -34.99
CA VAL A 648 -12.38 -9.64 -35.03
C VAL A 648 -11.76 -10.63 -34.05
N VAL A 649 -10.44 -10.78 -34.07
CA VAL A 649 -9.71 -11.64 -33.14
C VAL A 649 -9.96 -11.19 -31.68
N THR A 650 -10.00 -9.90 -31.43
CA THR A 650 -10.28 -9.37 -30.07
C THR A 650 -11.70 -9.71 -29.61
N ILE A 651 -12.72 -9.62 -30.48
CA ILE A 651 -14.10 -10.04 -30.13
C ILE A 651 -14.13 -11.52 -29.79
N ILE A 652 -13.47 -12.37 -30.59
CA ILE A 652 -13.40 -13.80 -30.35
C ILE A 652 -12.81 -14.13 -28.97
N ILE A 653 -11.72 -13.48 -28.62
CA ILE A 653 -11.05 -13.63 -27.31
C ILE A 653 -11.96 -13.19 -26.17
N MET A 654 -12.62 -12.06 -26.34
CA MET A 654 -13.57 -11.55 -25.34
C MET A 654 -14.78 -12.47 -25.16
N GLU A 655 -15.29 -13.03 -26.22
CA GLU A 655 -16.38 -13.99 -26.16
C GLU A 655 -15.96 -15.27 -25.41
N ALA A 656 -14.76 -15.79 -25.68
CA ALA A 656 -14.18 -16.90 -24.93
C ALA A 656 -14.14 -16.61 -23.44
N PHE A 657 -13.77 -15.38 -23.05
CA PHE A 657 -13.75 -14.95 -21.64
C PHE A 657 -15.17 -14.84 -21.04
N ILE A 658 -16.13 -14.30 -21.77
CA ILE A 658 -17.52 -14.18 -21.30
C ILE A 658 -18.12 -15.57 -21.08
N ASN A 659 -17.91 -16.51 -22.00
CA ASN A 659 -18.34 -17.89 -21.82
C ASN A 659 -17.74 -18.51 -20.56
N LYS A 660 -16.46 -18.27 -20.31
CA LYS A 660 -15.77 -18.71 -19.10
C LYS A 660 -16.36 -18.08 -17.84
N MET A 661 -16.68 -16.79 -17.88
CA MET A 661 -17.33 -16.09 -16.77
C MET A 661 -18.65 -16.74 -16.36
N ARG A 662 -19.47 -17.09 -17.33
CA ARG A 662 -20.84 -17.61 -17.08
C ARG A 662 -20.85 -19.03 -16.57
N ARG A 663 -19.98 -19.88 -17.11
CA ARG A 663 -19.96 -21.30 -16.77
C ARG A 663 -19.23 -21.62 -15.47
N LEU A 664 -18.18 -20.88 -15.14
CA LEU A 664 -17.39 -21.11 -13.93
C LEU A 664 -17.92 -20.28 -12.76
N LYS A 665 -18.96 -20.73 -12.10
CA LYS A 665 -19.55 -20.05 -10.94
C LYS A 665 -18.66 -20.17 -9.70
N GLY A 666 -18.50 -19.09 -8.95
CA GLY A 666 -17.72 -19.07 -7.69
C GLY A 666 -16.20 -19.13 -7.85
N ILE A 667 -15.68 -19.22 -9.06
CA ILE A 667 -14.26 -19.20 -9.37
C ILE A 667 -13.87 -17.80 -9.84
N ARG A 668 -12.72 -17.29 -9.41
CA ARG A 668 -12.18 -15.98 -9.86
C ARG A 668 -11.70 -16.10 -11.32
N LYS A 669 -12.02 -15.09 -12.12
CA LYS A 669 -11.56 -14.97 -13.48
C LYS A 669 -11.03 -13.57 -13.74
N MET A 670 -9.98 -13.46 -14.52
CA MET A 670 -9.49 -12.17 -14.97
C MET A 670 -9.17 -12.21 -16.47
N ILE A 671 -9.42 -11.08 -17.12
CA ILE A 671 -8.91 -10.78 -18.45
C ILE A 671 -8.01 -9.56 -18.37
N LEU A 672 -6.80 -9.68 -18.91
CA LEU A 672 -5.89 -8.56 -19.07
C LEU A 672 -5.67 -8.32 -20.55
N ILE A 673 -5.86 -7.08 -20.99
CA ILE A 673 -5.76 -6.71 -22.40
C ILE A 673 -4.70 -5.61 -22.52
N GLU A 674 -3.60 -5.93 -23.20
CA GLU A 674 -2.59 -4.94 -23.58
C GLU A 674 -3.01 -4.21 -24.87
N GLU A 675 -2.70 -2.91 -24.94
CA GLU A 675 -2.98 -2.06 -26.11
C GLU A 675 -4.44 -2.08 -26.59
N ALA A 676 -5.41 -2.23 -25.66
CA ALA A 676 -6.83 -2.38 -25.94
C ALA A 676 -7.42 -1.26 -26.81
N TRP A 677 -6.82 -0.07 -26.80
CA TRP A 677 -7.27 1.10 -27.53
C TRP A 677 -7.28 0.87 -29.06
N LYS A 678 -6.37 0.06 -29.60
CA LYS A 678 -6.37 -0.29 -31.01
C LYS A 678 -7.63 -1.05 -31.44
N ALA A 679 -8.11 -1.92 -30.55
CA ALA A 679 -9.35 -2.66 -30.77
C ALA A 679 -10.60 -1.77 -30.59
N ILE A 680 -10.53 -0.76 -29.71
CA ILE A 680 -11.67 0.09 -29.32
C ILE A 680 -11.93 1.20 -30.36
N ALA A 681 -11.15 1.32 -31.39
CA ALA A 681 -11.34 2.33 -32.45
C ALA A 681 -12.68 2.24 -33.16
N SER A 682 -13.36 1.08 -33.15
CA SER A 682 -14.71 0.92 -33.68
C SER A 682 -15.80 1.13 -32.61
N ALA A 683 -16.90 1.79 -32.96
CA ALA A 683 -18.03 2.06 -32.08
C ALA A 683 -18.65 0.75 -31.51
N ASN A 684 -18.77 -0.26 -32.33
CA ASN A 684 -19.34 -1.56 -31.96
C ASN A 684 -18.49 -2.28 -30.89
N MET A 685 -17.16 -2.19 -31.03
CA MET A 685 -16.23 -2.78 -30.09
C MET A 685 -16.24 -2.04 -28.76
N ALA A 686 -16.33 -0.73 -28.79
CA ALA A 686 -16.40 0.10 -27.60
C ALA A 686 -17.62 -0.21 -26.73
N ASP A 687 -18.79 -0.42 -27.34
CA ASP A 687 -19.99 -0.83 -26.61
C ASP A 687 -19.84 -2.23 -26.01
N TYR A 688 -19.15 -3.15 -26.68
CA TYR A 688 -18.87 -4.47 -26.16
C TYR A 688 -17.91 -4.45 -24.96
N ILE A 689 -16.86 -3.65 -24.99
CA ILE A 689 -15.97 -3.44 -23.84
C ILE A 689 -16.70 -2.80 -22.67
N LYS A 690 -17.56 -1.82 -22.96
CA LYS A 690 -18.43 -1.21 -21.95
C LYS A 690 -19.35 -2.24 -21.27
N TYR A 691 -19.91 -3.15 -22.07
CA TYR A 691 -20.70 -4.27 -21.55
C TYR A 691 -19.86 -5.20 -20.68
N LEU A 692 -18.66 -5.58 -21.13
CA LEU A 692 -17.72 -6.41 -20.37
C LEU A 692 -17.41 -5.79 -18.99
N TYR A 693 -17.00 -4.53 -18.96
CA TYR A 693 -16.64 -3.83 -17.72
C TYR A 693 -17.81 -3.72 -16.72
N LYS A 694 -19.03 -3.51 -17.22
CA LYS A 694 -20.24 -3.48 -16.38
C LYS A 694 -20.66 -4.86 -15.87
N THR A 695 -20.37 -5.90 -16.61
CA THR A 695 -20.93 -7.25 -16.38
C THR A 695 -19.97 -8.13 -15.57
N VAL A 696 -18.67 -8.00 -15.78
CA VAL A 696 -17.62 -8.88 -15.22
C VAL A 696 -17.71 -9.01 -13.68
N ARG A 697 -18.05 -7.93 -12.97
CA ARG A 697 -18.18 -7.94 -11.50
C ARG A 697 -19.23 -8.92 -10.98
N LYS A 698 -20.33 -9.14 -11.73
CA LYS A 698 -21.44 -10.02 -11.33
C LYS A 698 -21.03 -11.50 -11.32
N TYR A 699 -19.99 -11.85 -12.05
CA TYR A 699 -19.51 -13.22 -12.22
C TYR A 699 -18.19 -13.52 -11.50
N PHE A 700 -17.84 -12.75 -10.48
CA PHE A 700 -16.59 -12.86 -9.77
C PHE A 700 -15.39 -12.74 -10.71
N GLY A 701 -15.45 -11.75 -11.58
CA GLY A 701 -14.44 -11.47 -12.59
C GLY A 701 -13.83 -10.09 -12.46
N GLU A 702 -12.72 -9.89 -13.16
CA GLU A 702 -11.92 -8.65 -13.24
C GLU A 702 -11.54 -8.39 -14.69
N ALA A 703 -11.72 -7.16 -15.14
CA ALA A 703 -11.20 -6.67 -16.42
C ALA A 703 -10.05 -5.70 -16.15
N ILE A 704 -8.93 -5.93 -16.82
CA ILE A 704 -7.71 -5.14 -16.67
C ILE A 704 -7.27 -4.66 -18.04
N VAL A 705 -7.11 -3.36 -18.20
CA VAL A 705 -6.56 -2.75 -19.41
C VAL A 705 -5.22 -2.14 -19.09
N VAL A 706 -4.27 -2.39 -19.97
CA VAL A 706 -2.89 -1.90 -19.88
C VAL A 706 -2.58 -1.05 -21.10
N THR A 707 -2.04 0.15 -20.90
CA THR A 707 -1.66 1.05 -21.99
C THR A 707 -0.31 1.72 -21.76
N GLN A 708 0.34 2.09 -22.84
CA GLN A 708 1.63 2.79 -22.82
C GLN A 708 1.49 4.29 -23.05
N GLU A 709 0.49 4.69 -23.85
CA GLU A 709 0.34 6.06 -24.31
C GLU A 709 -0.92 6.71 -23.74
N VAL A 710 -0.73 7.89 -23.19
CA VAL A 710 -1.81 8.69 -22.61
C VAL A 710 -2.66 9.33 -23.72
N ASP A 711 -2.00 9.72 -24.82
CA ASP A 711 -2.65 10.41 -25.94
C ASP A 711 -3.72 9.53 -26.60
N ASP A 712 -3.52 8.20 -26.64
CA ASP A 712 -4.50 7.22 -27.14
C ASP A 712 -5.80 7.21 -26.34
N ILE A 713 -5.70 7.47 -25.04
CA ILE A 713 -6.86 7.54 -24.15
C ILE A 713 -7.59 8.87 -24.29
N ILE A 714 -6.83 9.95 -24.44
CA ILE A 714 -7.41 11.32 -24.54
C ILE A 714 -8.23 11.47 -25.82
N GLN A 715 -7.78 10.85 -26.92
CA GLN A 715 -8.43 10.95 -28.22
C GLN A 715 -9.72 10.14 -28.36
N SER A 716 -9.94 9.12 -27.49
CA SER A 716 -11.14 8.29 -27.51
C SER A 716 -12.05 8.56 -26.32
N PRO A 717 -13.16 9.33 -26.49
CA PRO A 717 -14.14 9.55 -25.42
C PRO A 717 -14.71 8.25 -24.85
N ILE A 718 -14.84 7.24 -25.68
CA ILE A 718 -15.44 5.94 -25.34
C ILE A 718 -14.53 5.16 -24.39
N VAL A 719 -13.20 5.21 -24.59
CA VAL A 719 -12.22 4.59 -23.70
C VAL A 719 -12.27 5.24 -22.34
N LYS A 720 -12.25 6.56 -22.30
CA LYS A 720 -12.30 7.34 -21.06
C LYS A 720 -13.54 6.97 -20.23
N GLU A 721 -14.72 7.03 -20.82
CA GLU A 721 -15.97 6.78 -20.09
C GLU A 721 -16.15 5.30 -19.74
N SER A 722 -15.75 4.39 -20.62
CA SER A 722 -16.03 2.96 -20.44
C SER A 722 -15.00 2.24 -19.57
N ILE A 723 -13.73 2.57 -19.70
CA ILE A 723 -12.64 1.88 -19.00
C ILE A 723 -12.24 2.61 -17.74
N ILE A 724 -11.85 3.89 -17.84
CA ILE A 724 -11.34 4.65 -16.70
C ILE A 724 -12.39 4.80 -15.60
N ASN A 725 -13.63 5.16 -15.97
CA ASN A 725 -14.70 5.37 -14.99
C ASN A 725 -15.23 4.06 -14.38
N ASN A 726 -14.97 2.91 -15.00
CA ASN A 726 -15.33 1.59 -14.45
C ASN A 726 -14.12 0.81 -13.91
N SER A 727 -12.98 1.46 -13.71
CA SER A 727 -11.80 0.90 -13.05
C SER A 727 -11.53 1.66 -11.76
N ASP A 728 -11.97 1.10 -10.64
CA ASP A 728 -11.76 1.72 -9.33
C ASP A 728 -10.32 1.54 -8.84
N CYS A 729 -9.61 0.53 -9.34
CA CYS A 729 -8.18 0.37 -9.11
C CYS A 729 -7.40 0.99 -10.27
N LYS A 730 -6.60 1.99 -9.98
CA LYS A 730 -5.70 2.64 -10.94
C LYS A 730 -4.26 2.34 -10.55
N ILE A 731 -3.45 1.93 -11.51
CA ILE A 731 -2.06 1.54 -11.30
C ILE A 731 -1.20 2.33 -12.27
N LEU A 732 -0.30 3.14 -11.74
CA LEU A 732 0.61 3.93 -12.56
C LEU A 732 2.05 3.53 -12.27
N LEU A 733 2.80 3.29 -13.33
CA LEU A 733 4.24 3.10 -13.27
C LEU A 733 4.95 4.44 -13.53
N ASP A 734 6.26 4.43 -13.61
CA ASP A 734 7.10 5.62 -13.76
C ASP A 734 6.62 6.56 -14.88
N GLN A 735 6.21 7.77 -14.51
CA GLN A 735 5.67 8.79 -15.42
C GLN A 735 6.69 9.90 -15.77
N ARG A 736 7.97 9.74 -15.50
CA ARG A 736 9.00 10.77 -15.73
C ARG A 736 9.01 11.28 -17.19
N LYS A 737 8.74 10.41 -18.16
CA LYS A 737 8.62 10.81 -19.58
C LYS A 737 7.50 11.83 -19.84
N TYR A 738 6.47 11.84 -19.00
CA TYR A 738 5.27 12.70 -19.14
C TYR A 738 5.18 13.78 -18.06
N MET A 739 6.23 14.02 -17.30
CA MET A 739 6.24 14.98 -16.19
C MET A 739 5.72 16.36 -16.60
N THR A 740 6.05 16.84 -17.81
CA THR A 740 5.59 18.14 -18.32
C THR A 740 4.13 18.19 -18.71
N LYS A 741 3.54 17.03 -19.03
CA LYS A 741 2.13 16.87 -19.44
C LYS A 741 1.27 16.20 -18.35
N PHE A 742 1.83 15.99 -17.16
CA PHE A 742 1.19 15.18 -16.11
C PHE A 742 -0.13 15.80 -15.61
N ASP A 743 -0.28 17.11 -15.63
CA ASP A 743 -1.53 17.80 -15.25
C ASP A 743 -2.71 17.34 -16.12
N GLY A 744 -2.47 17.02 -17.41
CA GLY A 744 -3.48 16.42 -18.29
C GLY A 744 -3.87 15.00 -17.85
N ILE A 745 -2.88 14.18 -17.43
CA ILE A 745 -3.11 12.83 -16.88
C ILE A 745 -3.87 12.91 -15.56
N GLN A 746 -3.48 13.82 -14.68
CA GLN A 746 -4.11 14.09 -13.40
C GLN A 746 -5.60 14.41 -13.58
N ALA A 747 -5.91 15.37 -14.43
CA ALA A 747 -7.30 15.77 -14.73
C ALA A 747 -8.11 14.63 -15.37
N MET A 748 -7.50 13.87 -16.27
CA MET A 748 -8.16 12.75 -16.96
C MET A 748 -8.52 11.61 -16.00
N LEU A 749 -7.59 11.24 -15.11
CA LEU A 749 -7.77 10.14 -14.16
C LEU A 749 -8.48 10.57 -12.88
N GLY A 750 -8.72 11.88 -12.68
CA GLY A 750 -9.32 12.44 -11.48
C GLY A 750 -8.44 12.28 -10.24
N LEU A 751 -7.12 12.50 -10.40
CA LEU A 751 -6.16 12.31 -9.30
C LEU A 751 -6.06 13.58 -8.45
N SER A 752 -5.94 13.39 -7.13
CA SER A 752 -5.67 14.46 -6.16
C SER A 752 -4.21 14.94 -6.24
N GLU A 753 -3.88 16.06 -5.59
CA GLU A 753 -2.50 16.55 -5.47
C GLU A 753 -1.60 15.56 -4.70
N LYS A 754 -2.14 14.88 -3.69
CA LYS A 754 -1.47 13.78 -2.98
C LYS A 754 -1.07 12.65 -3.94
N GLU A 755 -2.01 12.16 -4.72
CA GLU A 755 -1.78 11.09 -5.67
C GLU A 755 -0.77 11.49 -6.75
N LYS A 756 -0.83 12.74 -7.24
CA LYS A 756 0.17 13.32 -8.14
C LYS A 756 1.58 13.29 -7.52
N SER A 757 1.70 13.73 -6.28
CA SER A 757 2.98 13.73 -5.55
C SER A 757 3.55 12.32 -5.41
N GLN A 758 2.71 11.34 -5.02
CA GLN A 758 3.09 9.94 -4.92
C GLN A 758 3.57 9.38 -6.28
N ILE A 759 2.84 9.63 -7.36
CA ILE A 759 3.17 9.13 -8.69
C ILE A 759 4.47 9.74 -9.22
N LEU A 760 4.68 11.04 -9.02
CA LEU A 760 5.91 11.72 -9.46
C LEU A 760 7.13 11.35 -8.59
N SER A 761 6.93 10.79 -7.40
CA SER A 761 8.00 10.27 -6.54
C SER A 761 8.52 8.88 -6.95
N ILE A 762 7.85 8.20 -7.90
CA ILE A 762 8.23 6.84 -8.34
C ILE A 762 9.67 6.81 -8.88
N ASN A 763 10.47 5.89 -8.37
CA ASN A 763 11.88 5.67 -8.74
C ASN A 763 12.81 6.89 -8.55
N GLN A 764 12.46 7.87 -7.71
CA GLN A 764 13.33 9.02 -7.44
C GLN A 764 14.51 8.66 -6.52
N ASN A 765 14.31 7.73 -5.60
CA ASN A 765 15.31 7.36 -4.59
C ASN A 765 15.39 5.83 -4.41
N ASN A 766 15.64 5.10 -5.51
CA ASN A 766 15.79 3.65 -5.44
C ASN A 766 17.08 3.27 -4.73
N ASP A 767 17.02 2.26 -3.86
CA ASP A 767 18.19 1.66 -3.26
C ASP A 767 19.04 0.95 -4.35
N PRO A 768 20.30 1.33 -4.54
CA PRO A 768 21.16 0.76 -5.58
C PRO A 768 21.51 -0.72 -5.34
N HIS A 769 21.34 -1.23 -4.11
CA HIS A 769 21.62 -2.62 -3.74
C HIS A 769 20.44 -3.55 -3.96
N ARG A 770 19.27 -3.01 -4.33
CA ARG A 770 18.05 -3.76 -4.56
C ARG A 770 17.56 -3.57 -6.00
N LEU A 771 17.17 -4.67 -6.64
CA LEU A 771 16.62 -4.65 -8.00
C LEU A 771 15.08 -4.63 -7.96
N TYR A 772 14.50 -3.44 -8.10
CA TYR A 772 13.04 -3.26 -8.13
C TYR A 772 12.64 -2.07 -8.99
N LYS A 773 11.37 -2.03 -9.34
CA LYS A 773 10.70 -0.86 -9.88
C LYS A 773 9.53 -0.51 -8.98
N GLU A 774 9.34 0.77 -8.74
CA GLU A 774 8.20 1.22 -7.96
C GLU A 774 6.94 1.35 -8.83
N VAL A 775 5.79 1.15 -8.20
CA VAL A 775 4.48 1.28 -8.79
C VAL A 775 3.52 1.96 -7.82
N TRP A 776 2.77 2.92 -8.32
CA TRP A 776 1.69 3.54 -7.56
C TRP A 776 0.39 2.77 -7.77
N ILE A 777 -0.35 2.53 -6.68
CA ILE A 777 -1.65 1.88 -6.69
C ILE A 777 -2.63 2.76 -5.95
N GLY A 778 -3.70 3.17 -6.65
CA GLY A 778 -4.82 3.93 -6.11
C GLY A 778 -6.12 3.14 -6.15
N LEU A 779 -6.88 3.19 -5.07
CA LEU A 779 -8.12 2.44 -4.85
C LEU A 779 -9.27 3.39 -4.56
N GLY A 780 -10.23 3.48 -5.46
CA GLY A 780 -11.46 4.25 -5.32
C GLY A 780 -11.29 5.75 -5.09
N GLY A 781 -10.10 6.32 -5.31
CA GLY A 781 -9.76 7.70 -4.97
C GLY A 781 -9.66 7.96 -3.46
N MET A 782 -9.74 6.93 -2.62
CA MET A 782 -9.70 7.04 -1.15
C MET A 782 -8.37 6.59 -0.55
N GLN A 783 -7.76 5.55 -1.11
CA GLN A 783 -6.49 5.00 -0.65
C GLN A 783 -5.50 4.95 -1.81
N SER A 784 -4.27 5.33 -1.54
CA SER A 784 -3.20 5.27 -2.53
C SER A 784 -1.84 5.20 -1.87
N ALA A 785 -0.93 4.42 -2.45
CA ALA A 785 0.46 4.34 -2.00
C ALA A 785 1.38 3.88 -3.14
N VAL A 786 2.69 4.03 -2.92
CA VAL A 786 3.74 3.57 -3.83
C VAL A 786 4.42 2.35 -3.22
N TYR A 787 4.46 1.26 -3.96
CA TYR A 787 5.07 0.00 -3.57
C TYR A 787 6.23 -0.37 -4.49
N ALA A 788 7.16 -1.15 -3.99
CA ALA A 788 8.23 -1.72 -4.80
C ALA A 788 7.82 -3.09 -5.36
N THR A 789 7.97 -3.28 -6.67
CA THR A 789 7.89 -4.60 -7.32
C THR A 789 9.29 -5.21 -7.29
N GLU A 790 9.63 -5.83 -6.18
CA GLU A 790 10.89 -6.55 -5.98
C GLU A 790 10.65 -8.05 -6.07
N VAL A 791 11.51 -8.78 -6.78
CA VAL A 791 11.36 -10.20 -7.05
C VAL A 791 12.69 -10.94 -6.94
N SER A 792 12.63 -12.25 -6.75
CA SER A 792 13.80 -13.13 -6.81
C SER A 792 14.38 -13.20 -8.23
N LEU A 793 15.64 -13.62 -8.37
CA LEU A 793 16.24 -13.86 -9.70
C LEU A 793 15.51 -14.93 -10.49
N GLU A 794 14.94 -15.92 -9.83
CA GLU A 794 14.12 -16.96 -10.46
C GLU A 794 12.82 -16.36 -11.06
N GLU A 795 12.16 -15.47 -10.35
CA GLU A 795 11.00 -14.73 -10.87
C GLU A 795 11.42 -13.80 -12.00
N TYR A 796 12.54 -13.08 -11.85
CA TYR A 796 13.08 -12.21 -12.90
C TYR A 796 13.31 -12.96 -14.20
N LEU A 797 14.03 -14.09 -14.17
CA LEU A 797 14.31 -14.92 -15.34
C LEU A 797 13.05 -15.52 -15.98
N THR A 798 11.97 -15.65 -15.21
CA THR A 798 10.66 -16.10 -15.72
C THR A 798 9.91 -14.96 -16.41
N TYR A 799 10.03 -13.71 -15.92
CA TYR A 799 9.28 -12.55 -16.41
C TYR A 799 10.03 -11.71 -17.43
N THR A 800 11.34 -11.94 -17.59
CA THR A 800 12.16 -11.13 -18.50
C THR A 800 11.60 -11.12 -19.92
N THR A 801 11.56 -9.94 -20.51
CA THR A 801 11.19 -9.74 -21.92
C THR A 801 12.42 -9.67 -22.83
N GLU A 802 13.63 -9.74 -22.25
CA GLU A 802 14.85 -9.71 -23.02
C GLU A 802 15.05 -11.03 -23.78
N GLU A 803 15.21 -10.92 -25.08
CA GLU A 803 15.27 -12.07 -25.99
C GLU A 803 16.47 -12.98 -25.69
N THR A 804 17.64 -12.40 -25.39
CA THR A 804 18.86 -13.17 -25.10
C THR A 804 18.71 -14.01 -23.83
N GLU A 805 18.13 -13.47 -22.78
CA GLU A 805 17.89 -14.19 -21.53
C GLU A 805 16.81 -15.29 -21.71
N LYS A 806 15.73 -14.99 -22.46
CA LYS A 806 14.70 -16.01 -22.77
C LYS A 806 15.29 -17.20 -23.52
N VAL A 807 16.07 -16.93 -24.57
CA VAL A 807 16.71 -17.97 -25.38
C VAL A 807 17.67 -18.80 -24.52
N GLU A 808 18.41 -18.18 -23.62
CA GLU A 808 19.32 -18.87 -22.71
C GLU A 808 18.58 -19.80 -21.76
N VAL A 809 17.48 -19.36 -21.16
CA VAL A 809 16.62 -20.19 -20.29
C VAL A 809 16.08 -21.39 -21.05
N LEU A 810 15.52 -21.19 -22.25
CA LEU A 810 14.94 -22.27 -23.06
C LEU A 810 16.01 -23.27 -23.53
N ARG A 811 17.15 -22.78 -24.01
CA ARG A 811 18.29 -23.63 -24.42
C ARG A 811 18.77 -24.51 -23.27
N LEU A 812 18.93 -23.93 -22.10
CA LEU A 812 19.36 -24.69 -20.91
C LEU A 812 18.29 -25.69 -20.47
N ALA A 813 17.01 -25.32 -20.55
CA ALA A 813 15.91 -26.24 -20.25
C ALA A 813 15.92 -27.45 -21.18
N GLU A 814 16.16 -27.28 -22.48
CA GLU A 814 16.30 -28.39 -23.44
C GLU A 814 17.47 -29.29 -23.09
N GLN A 815 18.62 -28.73 -22.72
CA GLN A 815 19.79 -29.50 -22.28
C GLN A 815 19.52 -30.33 -21.01
N LEU A 816 18.61 -29.87 -20.17
CA LEU A 816 18.17 -30.53 -18.94
C LEU A 816 16.92 -31.43 -19.14
N GLY A 817 16.67 -31.88 -20.37
CA GLY A 817 15.56 -32.78 -20.67
C GLY A 817 14.18 -32.14 -20.60
N GLY A 818 14.10 -30.84 -20.78
CA GLY A 818 12.86 -30.05 -20.74
C GLY A 818 12.52 -29.47 -19.37
N ASP A 819 13.37 -29.66 -18.34
CA ASP A 819 13.15 -29.11 -17.00
C ASP A 819 13.51 -27.63 -16.95
N ILE A 820 12.50 -26.77 -17.15
CA ILE A 820 12.65 -25.31 -17.10
C ILE A 820 12.91 -24.79 -15.67
N GLU A 821 12.36 -25.43 -14.63
CA GLU A 821 12.64 -25.03 -13.25
C GLU A 821 14.13 -25.24 -12.89
N ALA A 822 14.70 -26.39 -13.30
CA ALA A 822 16.12 -26.64 -13.11
C ALA A 822 17.01 -25.66 -13.86
N ALA A 823 16.61 -25.28 -15.09
CA ALA A 823 17.32 -24.29 -15.89
C ALA A 823 17.31 -22.90 -15.22
N ILE A 824 16.15 -22.44 -14.79
CA ILE A 824 16.01 -21.14 -14.10
C ILE A 824 16.82 -21.13 -12.80
N ARG A 825 16.76 -22.20 -11.99
CA ARG A 825 17.54 -22.30 -10.74
C ARG A 825 19.04 -22.23 -10.99
N ARG A 826 19.52 -22.91 -12.04
CA ARG A 826 20.94 -22.91 -12.39
C ARG A 826 21.40 -21.52 -12.81
N LEU A 827 20.68 -20.88 -13.74
CA LEU A 827 21.00 -19.53 -14.18
C LEU A 827 20.90 -18.49 -13.05
N ALA A 828 19.91 -18.62 -12.17
CA ALA A 828 19.78 -17.74 -11.02
C ALA A 828 20.96 -17.89 -10.04
N ARG A 829 21.49 -19.12 -9.85
CA ARG A 829 22.66 -19.36 -9.05
C ARG A 829 23.93 -18.78 -9.70
N ASP A 830 24.10 -19.04 -11.00
CA ASP A 830 25.28 -18.57 -11.75
C ASP A 830 25.33 -17.01 -11.81
N LYS A 831 24.18 -16.34 -11.77
CA LYS A 831 24.10 -14.85 -11.69
C LYS A 831 24.32 -14.31 -10.26
N ARG A 832 24.19 -15.13 -9.21
CA ARG A 832 24.47 -14.73 -7.81
C ARG A 832 25.96 -14.87 -7.45
N GLU A 833 26.65 -15.84 -8.08
CA GLU A 833 28.10 -16.01 -7.99
C GLU A 833 28.85 -14.98 -8.85
#